data_f4d8b925104fe9b0a6024be448d7e1b0
#
_entry.id   f4d8b925104fe9b0a6024be448d7e1b0
#
_cell.length_a   1.000
_cell.length_b   1.000
_cell.length_c   1.000
_cell.angle_alpha   90.00
_cell.angle_beta   90.00
_cell.angle_gamma   90.00
#
_symmetry.space_group_name_H-M   'P 1'
#
loop_
_entity.id
_entity.type
_entity.pdbx_description
1 polymer ?
#
loop_
_entity_poly.entity_id
_entity_poly.type
_entity_poly.pdbx_seq_one_letter_code
_entity_poly.pdbx_strand_id
1 'polypeptide(L)'
;MLRHGPFVKALLLVGLAVSVFAQPTKWTPEAMIKYKRLLGTAISPDGKWVAYTVSEPLLEGEKSEYRAQIFLAAADGKMDFQLTQGDKSCTNPQWSPDGKWLAFSSSRGGDKNNIWLIRPFGGEAEKLTEAKSGVNNFAWAPDGKRIAFTMNNPLSEQEEKDNKEKRDAIVVDENFKFAHLYTISVEKNEKGERKAKRLTSGDFHVGGFDWSPDNKWLVFDHQATPRVNDWPTGLISLVPADSGAVKPLVAKTMANNPYFSPDGQWVAFGHDAGDTRWAGRTDIYVVSINGGAPRKVGETHDQQANILGWSADGKEIFYGETERTSPRVFAIAVSGGKPRTLTTGSGAFGGVSFSADTKTMAVVHQTPEQLPQVYVSSMLKFAPVKITTVNRDFPNHAMGRTEVIKWKSKDGKEIEGLVTYPVNYVASRKYPLVLNIHGGPAGVFTEGYTGASSIYPLQALAAANYVVLRPNPRGSSGYGVEFRRANINDWGFGDYDDDIGGVDLLIEKGVAHPDSLGVCGWSYGGFMTSFIITRTKRFKAASVGAGVTNLMSFTGTADIPGFLPDYFFGQPWDNLAAYQKHSAMFNVKGVSTPTLILHGEKDLRVPLSQGQEFYNALKQQNCPVQLVVYPRTPHGPQEPKFILDIGNRLLDWFDLYIRGKNGGKKTS
;
A
#
# COMPACT_ATOMS: atom_id res chain seq x y z
N MET A 1 87.77 -30.51 -25.12
CA MET A 1 87.38 -29.32 -24.29
C MET A 1 85.87 -29.07 -24.45
N LEU A 2 85.12 -29.60 -23.52
CA LEU A 2 83.67 -29.50 -23.50
C LEU A 2 83.26 -28.42 -22.47
N ARG A 3 82.55 -27.35 -22.91
CA ARG A 3 81.98 -26.32 -22.02
C ARG A 3 80.55 -26.66 -21.72
N HIS A 4 80.27 -26.84 -20.42
CA HIS A 4 78.90 -26.97 -19.88
C HIS A 4 78.31 -25.59 -19.72
N GLY A 5 77.06 -25.35 -20.25
CA GLY A 5 76.25 -24.22 -20.01
C GLY A 5 75.10 -24.57 -18.97
N PRO A 6 74.73 -23.68 -18.12
CA PRO A 6 73.74 -24.00 -17.06
C PRO A 6 72.29 -23.96 -17.56
N PHE A 7 71.49 -24.98 -17.22
CA PHE A 7 70.07 -25.05 -17.38
C PHE A 7 69.41 -24.14 -16.36
N VAL A 8 68.68 -23.12 -16.83
CA VAL A 8 67.72 -22.31 -16.00
C VAL A 8 66.36 -23.04 -15.97
N LYS A 9 65.99 -23.57 -14.83
CA LYS A 9 64.62 -24.07 -14.57
C LYS A 9 63.69 -22.88 -14.32
N ALA A 10 62.79 -22.59 -15.25
CA ALA A 10 61.70 -21.67 -15.03
C ALA A 10 60.59 -22.35 -14.18
N LEU A 11 60.40 -21.91 -12.97
CA LEU A 11 59.26 -22.29 -12.14
C LEU A 11 58.04 -21.50 -12.60
N LEU A 12 57.05 -22.17 -13.21
CA LEU A 12 55.74 -21.62 -13.46
C LEU A 12 54.95 -21.63 -12.15
N LEU A 13 54.81 -20.47 -11.52
CA LEU A 13 53.82 -20.24 -10.43
C LEU A 13 52.43 -20.10 -11.05
N VAL A 14 51.63 -21.15 -10.99
CA VAL A 14 50.20 -21.09 -11.27
C VAL A 14 49.53 -20.46 -10.05
N GLY A 15 49.23 -19.16 -10.11
CA GLY A 15 48.44 -18.46 -9.12
C GLY A 15 46.95 -18.91 -9.22
N LEU A 16 46.50 -19.77 -8.31
CA LEU A 16 45.09 -20.02 -8.09
C LEU A 16 44.48 -18.72 -7.53
N ALA A 17 43.78 -17.97 -8.38
CA ALA A 17 42.87 -16.92 -7.93
C ALA A 17 41.69 -17.57 -7.21
N VAL A 18 41.76 -17.70 -5.91
CA VAL A 18 40.62 -18.04 -5.06
C VAL A 18 39.72 -16.83 -5.08
N SER A 19 38.64 -16.88 -5.86
CA SER A 19 37.56 -15.92 -5.78
C SER A 19 36.96 -16.04 -4.37
N VAL A 20 37.32 -15.14 -3.47
CA VAL A 20 36.69 -15.00 -2.17
C VAL A 20 35.31 -14.44 -2.46
N PHE A 21 34.32 -15.32 -2.65
CA PHE A 21 32.93 -14.90 -2.58
C PHE A 21 32.68 -14.38 -1.16
N ALA A 22 32.48 -13.07 -1.03
CA ALA A 22 32.09 -12.48 0.22
C ALA A 22 30.85 -13.24 0.74
N GLN A 23 30.92 -13.74 1.96
CA GLN A 23 29.77 -14.43 2.57
C GLN A 23 28.57 -13.47 2.58
N PRO A 24 27.35 -13.96 2.25
CA PRO A 24 26.16 -13.13 2.28
C PRO A 24 26.00 -12.47 3.64
N THR A 25 25.79 -11.16 3.65
CA THR A 25 25.58 -10.41 4.89
C THR A 25 24.27 -10.81 5.52
N LYS A 26 24.20 -10.76 6.87
CA LYS A 26 23.00 -11.11 7.61
C LYS A 26 21.96 -9.99 7.51
N TRP A 27 20.69 -10.33 7.30
CA TRP A 27 19.59 -9.41 7.41
C TRP A 27 19.44 -8.87 8.83
N THR A 28 19.28 -7.56 8.94
CA THR A 28 18.91 -6.82 10.16
C THR A 28 17.91 -5.73 9.79
N PRO A 29 17.15 -5.15 10.73
CA PRO A 29 16.31 -3.99 10.44
C PRO A 29 17.10 -2.81 9.82
N GLU A 30 18.38 -2.61 10.22
CA GLU A 30 19.28 -1.59 9.66
C GLU A 30 19.65 -1.89 8.20
N ALA A 31 19.74 -3.15 7.81
CA ALA A 31 19.95 -3.54 6.41
C ALA A 31 18.65 -3.30 5.62
N MET A 32 17.52 -3.74 6.14
CA MET A 32 16.22 -3.62 5.47
C MET A 32 15.80 -2.16 5.24
N ILE A 33 16.08 -1.26 6.20
CA ILE A 33 15.68 0.15 6.07
C ILE A 33 16.39 0.86 4.91
N LYS A 34 17.57 0.41 4.49
CA LYS A 34 18.34 1.00 3.39
C LYS A 34 17.80 0.64 2.01
N TYR A 35 16.85 -0.27 1.93
CA TYR A 35 16.22 -0.68 0.69
C TYR A 35 15.51 0.50 0.01
N LYS A 36 15.78 0.73 -1.28
CA LYS A 36 15.09 1.73 -2.09
C LYS A 36 13.80 1.16 -2.68
N ARG A 37 12.69 1.83 -2.45
CA ARG A 37 11.35 1.41 -2.88
C ARG A 37 11.07 1.85 -4.31
N LEU A 38 10.59 0.94 -5.14
CA LEU A 38 10.02 1.25 -6.46
C LEU A 38 8.52 1.51 -6.29
N LEU A 39 8.02 2.72 -6.67
CA LEU A 39 6.66 3.14 -6.33
C LEU A 39 5.66 2.98 -7.49
N GLY A 40 6.08 2.96 -8.74
CA GLY A 40 5.17 2.82 -9.89
C GLY A 40 5.83 3.21 -11.20
N THR A 41 5.08 3.03 -12.28
CA THR A 41 5.54 3.29 -13.66
C THR A 41 4.61 4.23 -14.41
N ALA A 42 5.16 4.91 -15.42
CA ALA A 42 4.43 5.64 -16.45
C ALA A 42 5.12 5.39 -17.80
N ILE A 43 4.53 4.58 -18.65
CA ILE A 43 5.05 4.31 -19.99
C ILE A 43 4.74 5.47 -20.93
N SER A 44 5.65 5.82 -21.83
CA SER A 44 5.42 6.87 -22.85
C SER A 44 4.31 6.47 -23.82
N PRO A 45 3.60 7.42 -24.44
CA PRO A 45 2.52 7.12 -25.38
C PRO A 45 2.93 6.19 -26.53
N ASP A 46 4.18 6.29 -27.00
CA ASP A 46 4.73 5.44 -28.07
C ASP A 46 5.29 4.09 -27.58
N GLY A 47 5.21 3.83 -26.27
CA GLY A 47 5.68 2.59 -25.62
C GLY A 47 7.19 2.42 -25.53
N LYS A 48 8.00 3.44 -25.87
CA LYS A 48 9.47 3.30 -25.95
C LYS A 48 10.21 3.63 -24.67
N TRP A 49 9.60 4.39 -23.77
CA TRP A 49 10.20 4.84 -22.53
C TRP A 49 9.29 4.59 -21.34
N VAL A 50 9.87 4.33 -20.18
CA VAL A 50 9.14 4.17 -18.93
C VAL A 50 9.74 5.10 -17.90
N ALA A 51 8.96 6.09 -17.44
CA ALA A 51 9.29 6.82 -16.24
C ALA A 51 8.86 6.00 -15.03
N TYR A 52 9.70 5.97 -13.99
CA TYR A 52 9.40 5.26 -12.75
C TYR A 52 9.97 6.02 -11.54
N THR A 53 9.39 5.78 -10.37
CA THR A 53 9.76 6.53 -9.16
C THR A 53 10.48 5.62 -8.18
N VAL A 54 11.66 6.05 -7.72
CA VAL A 54 12.43 5.38 -6.68
C VAL A 54 12.47 6.24 -5.43
N SER A 55 12.12 5.67 -4.30
CA SER A 55 12.11 6.32 -2.98
C SER A 55 13.19 5.71 -2.09
N GLU A 56 14.07 6.55 -1.55
CA GLU A 56 15.15 6.17 -0.65
C GLU A 56 14.96 6.78 0.74
N PRO A 57 15.33 6.08 1.82
CA PRO A 57 15.29 6.61 3.17
C PRO A 57 16.45 7.58 3.41
N LEU A 58 16.16 8.70 4.06
CA LEU A 58 17.14 9.65 4.56
C LEU A 58 17.21 9.53 6.08
N LEU A 59 18.36 9.04 6.58
CA LEU A 59 18.56 8.69 7.99
C LEU A 59 19.63 9.54 8.67
N GLU A 60 20.35 10.37 7.93
CA GLU A 60 21.49 11.13 8.42
C GLU A 60 21.09 12.34 9.26
N GLY A 61 21.78 12.56 10.37
CA GLY A 61 21.53 13.68 11.27
C GLY A 61 20.09 13.71 11.77
N GLU A 62 19.42 14.84 11.62
CA GLU A 62 18.02 15.04 12.03
C GLU A 62 17.00 14.49 11.01
N LYS A 63 17.43 14.08 9.81
CA LYS A 63 16.53 13.58 8.77
C LYS A 63 15.95 12.22 9.16
N SER A 64 14.65 12.10 8.95
CA SER A 64 13.90 10.84 9.10
C SER A 64 12.73 10.86 8.12
N GLU A 65 13.04 10.80 6.83
CA GLU A 65 12.05 10.91 5.75
C GLU A 65 12.42 10.03 4.56
N TYR A 66 11.45 9.76 3.67
CA TYR A 66 11.72 9.15 2.39
C TYR A 66 11.75 10.21 1.30
N ARG A 67 12.79 10.16 0.46
CA ARG A 67 12.93 11.04 -0.70
C ARG A 67 12.74 10.24 -1.98
N ALA A 68 11.79 10.67 -2.79
CA ALA A 68 11.46 10.04 -4.06
C ALA A 68 12.00 10.86 -5.24
N GLN A 69 12.59 10.18 -6.25
CA GLN A 69 13.05 10.80 -7.49
C GLN A 69 12.57 9.97 -8.68
N ILE A 70 12.43 10.63 -9.82
CA ILE A 70 11.98 10.03 -11.06
C ILE A 70 13.17 9.60 -11.89
N PHE A 71 13.10 8.39 -12.41
CA PHE A 71 14.05 7.77 -13.33
C PHE A 71 13.37 7.50 -14.66
N LEU A 72 14.16 7.35 -15.70
CA LEU A 72 13.71 7.05 -17.05
C LEU A 72 14.48 5.87 -17.62
N ALA A 73 13.77 4.83 -18.03
CA ALA A 73 14.34 3.66 -18.68
C ALA A 73 13.79 3.48 -20.10
N ALA A 74 14.65 3.09 -21.04
CA ALA A 74 14.21 2.67 -22.36
C ALA A 74 13.51 1.31 -22.29
N ALA A 75 12.42 1.12 -23.03
CA ALA A 75 11.64 -0.12 -23.04
C ALA A 75 12.42 -1.34 -23.53
N ASP A 76 13.54 -1.13 -24.25
CA ASP A 76 14.47 -2.19 -24.67
C ASP A 76 15.57 -2.49 -23.62
N GLY A 77 15.56 -1.80 -22.48
CA GLY A 77 16.50 -1.98 -21.36
C GLY A 77 17.93 -1.46 -21.58
N LYS A 78 18.19 -0.74 -22.69
CA LYS A 78 19.55 -0.26 -22.99
C LYS A 78 19.95 1.02 -22.27
N MET A 79 18.98 1.79 -21.79
CA MET A 79 19.20 3.04 -21.07
C MET A 79 18.36 3.08 -19.81
N ASP A 80 18.97 3.51 -18.71
CA ASP A 80 18.32 3.69 -17.41
C ASP A 80 19.09 4.79 -16.64
N PHE A 81 18.43 5.92 -16.37
CA PHE A 81 19.06 7.07 -15.71
C PHE A 81 18.09 7.85 -14.84
N GLN A 82 18.63 8.56 -13.86
CA GLN A 82 17.88 9.45 -13.00
C GLN A 82 17.53 10.76 -13.72
N LEU A 83 16.23 11.07 -13.82
CA LEU A 83 15.74 12.25 -14.52
C LEU A 83 15.63 13.47 -13.58
N THR A 84 15.14 13.29 -12.35
CA THR A 84 14.98 14.38 -11.38
C THR A 84 15.98 14.25 -10.24
N GLN A 85 16.43 15.40 -9.73
CA GLN A 85 17.39 15.51 -8.62
C GLN A 85 16.98 16.61 -7.65
N GLY A 86 17.56 16.63 -6.47
CA GLY A 86 17.37 17.67 -5.45
C GLY A 86 16.96 17.09 -4.10
N ASP A 87 16.69 18.00 -3.17
CA ASP A 87 16.36 17.71 -1.77
C ASP A 87 14.86 17.43 -1.52
N LYS A 88 14.00 17.77 -2.48
CA LYS A 88 12.55 17.53 -2.41
C LYS A 88 12.15 16.34 -3.28
N SER A 89 11.13 15.61 -2.84
CA SER A 89 10.57 14.50 -3.60
C SER A 89 9.94 14.96 -4.92
N CYS A 90 10.08 14.11 -5.94
CA CYS A 90 9.42 14.20 -7.23
C CYS A 90 8.64 12.90 -7.46
N THR A 91 7.33 12.99 -7.62
CA THR A 91 6.43 11.84 -7.65
C THR A 91 5.37 11.97 -8.74
N ASN A 92 4.63 10.88 -8.98
CA ASN A 92 3.51 10.83 -9.93
C ASN A 92 3.88 11.34 -11.33
N PRO A 93 4.89 10.75 -12.01
CA PRO A 93 5.25 11.14 -13.37
C PRO A 93 4.11 10.79 -14.34
N GLN A 94 3.76 11.75 -15.23
CA GLN A 94 2.78 11.55 -16.29
C GLN A 94 3.28 12.16 -17.60
N TRP A 95 3.29 11.38 -18.67
CA TRP A 95 3.67 11.85 -19.98
C TRP A 95 2.58 12.75 -20.60
N SER A 96 3.01 13.79 -21.31
CA SER A 96 2.09 14.47 -22.23
C SER A 96 1.67 13.53 -23.37
N PRO A 97 0.47 13.67 -23.95
CA PRO A 97 -0.01 12.80 -25.02
C PRO A 97 0.91 12.74 -26.25
N ASP A 98 1.67 13.81 -26.53
CA ASP A 98 2.66 13.86 -27.62
C ASP A 98 4.06 13.34 -27.20
N GLY A 99 4.24 12.90 -25.96
CA GLY A 99 5.50 12.38 -25.42
C GLY A 99 6.62 13.40 -25.22
N LYS A 100 6.36 14.70 -25.41
CA LYS A 100 7.42 15.74 -25.32
C LYS A 100 7.71 16.20 -23.91
N TRP A 101 6.76 16.04 -23.00
CA TRP A 101 6.86 16.48 -21.62
C TRP A 101 6.54 15.36 -20.64
N LEU A 102 7.16 15.43 -19.49
CA LEU A 102 6.78 14.68 -18.30
C LEU A 102 6.33 15.68 -17.24
N ALA A 103 5.07 15.58 -16.81
CA ALA A 103 4.55 16.30 -15.66
C ALA A 103 4.78 15.50 -14.39
N PHE A 104 5.04 16.16 -13.26
CA PHE A 104 5.22 15.49 -11.97
C PHE A 104 4.87 16.41 -10.80
N SER A 105 4.59 15.82 -9.64
CA SER A 105 4.35 16.52 -8.38
C SER A 105 5.65 16.74 -7.62
N SER A 106 5.89 17.97 -7.12
CA SER A 106 7.01 18.27 -6.22
C SER A 106 6.73 19.53 -5.40
N SER A 107 7.26 19.56 -4.18
CA SER A 107 7.28 20.75 -3.33
C SER A 107 8.57 21.59 -3.48
N ARG A 108 9.38 21.35 -4.53
CA ARG A 108 10.58 22.15 -4.81
C ARG A 108 10.21 23.65 -4.96
N GLY A 109 11.01 24.52 -4.42
CA GLY A 109 10.74 25.95 -4.41
C GLY A 109 9.63 26.41 -3.45
N GLY A 110 9.22 25.57 -2.48
CA GLY A 110 8.21 25.89 -1.47
C GLY A 110 7.88 24.72 -0.55
N ASP A 111 6.76 24.83 0.18
CA ASP A 111 6.30 23.79 1.12
C ASP A 111 5.10 23.00 0.61
N LYS A 112 4.50 23.44 -0.49
CA LYS A 112 3.29 22.80 -1.08
C LYS A 112 3.62 22.11 -2.38
N ASN A 113 3.03 20.96 -2.61
CA ASN A 113 3.15 20.24 -3.87
C ASN A 113 2.54 21.06 -5.01
N ASN A 114 3.30 21.20 -6.09
CA ASN A 114 2.88 21.82 -7.33
C ASN A 114 3.18 20.88 -8.50
N ILE A 115 2.57 21.14 -9.65
CA ILE A 115 2.86 20.44 -10.89
C ILE A 115 4.07 21.10 -11.53
N TRP A 116 5.03 20.28 -11.93
CA TRP A 116 6.23 20.66 -12.65
C TRP A 116 6.29 19.93 -13.98
N LEU A 117 6.88 20.58 -14.98
CA LEU A 117 7.09 20.02 -16.32
C LEU A 117 8.58 19.88 -16.59
N ILE A 118 8.99 18.75 -17.16
CA ILE A 118 10.37 18.51 -17.58
C ILE A 118 10.40 17.82 -18.95
N ARG A 119 11.38 18.16 -19.79
CA ARG A 119 11.64 17.41 -21.03
C ARG A 119 12.39 16.13 -20.69
N PRO A 120 12.01 14.97 -21.25
CA PRO A 120 12.60 13.67 -20.86
C PRO A 120 14.12 13.58 -21.12
N PHE A 121 14.63 14.32 -22.11
CA PHE A 121 16.03 14.21 -22.55
C PHE A 121 16.86 15.47 -22.37
N GLY A 122 16.46 16.37 -21.48
CA GLY A 122 17.25 17.51 -21.11
C GLY A 122 16.45 18.78 -20.81
N GLY A 123 17.11 19.73 -20.17
CA GLY A 123 16.53 20.99 -19.70
C GLY A 123 16.16 20.96 -18.22
N GLU A 124 15.86 22.13 -17.68
CA GLU A 124 15.41 22.30 -16.31
C GLU A 124 13.89 22.10 -16.21
N ALA A 125 13.43 21.63 -15.05
CA ALA A 125 12.01 21.55 -14.77
C ALA A 125 11.42 22.94 -14.54
N GLU A 126 10.30 23.24 -15.19
CA GLU A 126 9.53 24.47 -14.98
C GLU A 126 8.29 24.23 -14.13
N LYS A 127 7.99 25.17 -13.24
CA LYS A 127 6.79 25.13 -12.40
C LYS A 127 5.56 25.51 -13.23
N LEU A 128 4.53 24.67 -13.21
CA LEU A 128 3.28 24.91 -13.93
C LEU A 128 2.23 25.60 -13.07
N THR A 129 2.09 25.20 -11.79
CA THR A 129 1.03 25.67 -10.89
C THR A 129 1.59 26.47 -9.71
N GLU A 130 0.75 27.39 -9.19
CA GLU A 130 0.96 28.11 -7.92
C GLU A 130 -0.19 27.78 -6.96
N ALA A 131 -0.29 26.52 -6.56
CA ALA A 131 -1.38 26.03 -5.72
C ALA A 131 -1.15 26.41 -4.25
N LYS A 132 -1.99 27.28 -3.67
CA LYS A 132 -1.85 27.74 -2.28
C LYS A 132 -1.97 26.63 -1.23
N SER A 133 -2.86 25.66 -1.44
CA SER A 133 -3.04 24.49 -0.56
C SER A 133 -2.33 23.22 -1.04
N GLY A 134 -1.64 23.31 -2.20
CA GLY A 134 -1.00 22.18 -2.86
C GLY A 134 -1.93 21.41 -3.80
N VAL A 135 -1.33 20.77 -4.80
CA VAL A 135 -2.02 19.88 -5.75
C VAL A 135 -2.12 18.49 -5.15
N ASN A 136 -3.33 17.89 -5.18
CA ASN A 136 -3.55 16.52 -4.73
C ASN A 136 -3.30 15.52 -5.84
N ASN A 137 -4.00 15.68 -6.98
CA ASN A 137 -3.88 14.81 -8.16
C ASN A 137 -3.98 15.65 -9.44
N PHE A 138 -3.45 15.16 -10.57
CA PHE A 138 -3.54 15.84 -11.86
C PHE A 138 -3.59 14.84 -13.02
N ALA A 139 -4.08 15.30 -14.19
CA ALA A 139 -4.10 14.54 -15.44
C ALA A 139 -4.00 15.47 -16.66
N TRP A 140 -3.26 15.04 -17.68
CA TRP A 140 -3.19 15.72 -18.97
C TRP A 140 -4.51 15.64 -19.72
N ALA A 141 -4.91 16.74 -20.37
CA ALA A 141 -5.94 16.69 -21.38
C ALA A 141 -5.43 15.91 -22.61
N PRO A 142 -6.30 15.18 -23.35
CA PRO A 142 -5.89 14.38 -24.51
C PRO A 142 -5.18 15.18 -25.61
N ASP A 143 -5.46 16.48 -25.74
CA ASP A 143 -4.79 17.38 -26.71
C ASP A 143 -3.40 17.88 -26.25
N GLY A 144 -3.00 17.58 -25.00
CA GLY A 144 -1.74 18.01 -24.43
C GLY A 144 -1.64 19.49 -24.11
N LYS A 145 -2.71 20.27 -24.27
CA LYS A 145 -2.70 21.74 -24.09
C LYS A 145 -3.03 22.19 -22.68
N ARG A 146 -3.71 21.33 -21.94
CA ARG A 146 -4.17 21.62 -20.57
C ARG A 146 -3.84 20.47 -19.63
N ILE A 147 -3.78 20.79 -18.34
CA ILE A 147 -3.77 19.82 -17.23
C ILE A 147 -4.95 20.14 -16.33
N ALA A 148 -5.73 19.12 -15.97
CA ALA A 148 -6.70 19.20 -14.88
C ALA A 148 -6.03 18.74 -13.59
N PHE A 149 -6.46 19.33 -12.46
CA PHE A 149 -5.94 18.95 -11.14
C PHE A 149 -6.95 19.22 -10.04
N THR A 150 -6.79 18.53 -8.90
CA THR A 150 -7.56 18.80 -7.70
C THR A 150 -6.71 19.54 -6.66
N MET A 151 -7.33 20.46 -5.96
CA MET A 151 -6.75 21.24 -4.88
C MET A 151 -7.81 21.52 -3.82
N ASN A 152 -7.45 21.39 -2.55
CA ASN A 152 -8.32 21.76 -1.44
C ASN A 152 -8.56 23.26 -1.39
N ASN A 153 -9.71 23.69 -0.92
CA ASN A 153 -9.94 25.09 -0.60
C ASN A 153 -8.84 25.59 0.35
N PRO A 154 -8.20 26.73 0.05
CA PRO A 154 -7.21 27.31 0.97
C PRO A 154 -7.91 27.81 2.25
N LEU A 155 -7.11 28.10 3.26
CA LEU A 155 -7.57 28.85 4.42
C LEU A 155 -8.06 30.23 3.96
N SER A 156 -9.10 30.75 4.56
CA SER A 156 -9.53 32.14 4.41
C SER A 156 -8.54 33.09 5.14
N GLU A 157 -8.56 34.36 4.80
CA GLU A 157 -7.72 35.37 5.48
C GLU A 157 -8.02 35.42 7.00
N GLN A 158 -9.29 35.22 7.37
CA GLN A 158 -9.69 35.17 8.79
C GLN A 158 -9.09 33.94 9.50
N GLU A 159 -9.15 32.76 8.88
CA GLU A 159 -8.54 31.52 9.44
C GLU A 159 -7.01 31.65 9.55
N GLU A 160 -6.34 32.24 8.55
CA GLU A 160 -4.91 32.51 8.64
C GLU A 160 -4.57 33.44 9.80
N LYS A 161 -5.41 34.47 10.03
CA LYS A 161 -5.29 35.39 11.15
C LYS A 161 -5.52 34.68 12.48
N ASP A 162 -6.60 33.88 12.58
CA ASP A 162 -6.94 33.14 13.79
C ASP A 162 -5.85 32.13 14.16
N ASN A 163 -5.25 31.44 13.17
CA ASN A 163 -4.10 30.56 13.38
C ASN A 163 -2.88 31.32 13.95
N LYS A 164 -2.59 32.51 13.41
CA LYS A 164 -1.50 33.35 13.91
C LYS A 164 -1.74 33.83 15.34
N GLU A 165 -2.98 34.21 15.65
CA GLU A 165 -3.40 34.72 16.95
C GLU A 165 -3.77 33.62 17.96
N LYS A 166 -3.62 32.31 17.59
CA LYS A 166 -3.97 31.17 18.42
C LYS A 166 -5.45 31.13 18.85
N ARG A 167 -6.34 31.58 17.96
CA ARG A 167 -7.79 31.49 18.10
C ARG A 167 -8.39 30.42 17.19
N ASP A 168 -7.60 29.42 16.86
CA ASP A 168 -7.81 28.37 15.85
C ASP A 168 -8.54 27.14 16.43
N ALA A 169 -9.53 27.36 17.31
CA ALA A 169 -10.40 26.30 17.79
C ALA A 169 -11.15 25.61 16.63
N ILE A 170 -11.19 24.29 16.64
CA ILE A 170 -11.84 23.49 15.60
C ILE A 170 -13.23 23.11 16.07
N VAL A 171 -14.25 23.47 15.29
CA VAL A 171 -15.60 22.92 15.44
C VAL A 171 -15.67 21.65 14.57
N VAL A 172 -15.92 20.51 15.21
CA VAL A 172 -15.94 19.22 14.53
C VAL A 172 -17.12 19.18 13.53
N ASP A 173 -16.87 18.64 12.35
CA ASP A 173 -17.82 18.53 11.24
C ASP A 173 -18.28 19.86 10.63
N GLU A 174 -17.53 20.93 10.87
CA GLU A 174 -17.73 22.22 10.24
C GLU A 174 -16.50 22.65 9.45
N ASN A 175 -16.69 23.65 8.56
CA ASN A 175 -15.62 24.33 7.83
C ASN A 175 -14.65 23.41 7.07
N PHE A 176 -15.19 22.41 6.40
CA PHE A 176 -14.39 21.47 5.60
C PHE A 176 -13.62 22.17 4.48
N LYS A 177 -12.38 21.74 4.27
CA LYS A 177 -11.57 22.16 3.13
C LYS A 177 -11.77 21.18 1.97
N PHE A 178 -12.87 21.38 1.24
CA PHE A 178 -13.23 20.56 0.09
C PHE A 178 -12.17 20.63 -1.02
N ALA A 179 -11.85 19.49 -1.61
CA ALA A 179 -11.09 19.44 -2.86
C ALA A 179 -12.03 19.76 -4.03
N HIS A 180 -11.54 20.59 -4.95
CA HIS A 180 -12.24 20.95 -6.17
C HIS A 180 -11.37 20.76 -7.41
N LEU A 181 -12.03 20.65 -8.55
CA LEU A 181 -11.41 20.47 -9.86
C LEU A 181 -11.02 21.83 -10.46
N TYR A 182 -9.83 21.86 -11.03
CA TYR A 182 -9.25 23.01 -11.73
C TYR A 182 -8.66 22.58 -13.06
N THR A 183 -8.53 23.51 -14.00
CA THR A 183 -7.72 23.35 -15.21
C THR A 183 -6.70 24.46 -15.32
N ILE A 184 -5.57 24.17 -15.99
CA ILE A 184 -4.51 25.15 -16.30
C ILE A 184 -3.95 24.88 -17.70
N SER A 185 -3.71 25.96 -18.46
CA SER A 185 -3.03 25.85 -19.74
C SER A 185 -1.54 25.56 -19.54
N VAL A 186 -0.98 24.71 -20.39
CA VAL A 186 0.46 24.44 -20.45
C VAL A 186 1.20 25.62 -21.06
N GLU A 187 0.58 26.27 -22.04
CA GLU A 187 1.11 27.49 -22.65
C GLU A 187 0.80 28.72 -21.78
N LYS A 188 1.72 29.66 -21.78
CA LYS A 188 1.53 30.97 -21.14
C LYS A 188 0.64 31.86 -22.01
N ASN A 189 -0.18 32.70 -21.35
CA ASN A 189 -0.97 33.72 -22.04
C ASN A 189 -0.07 34.86 -22.57
N GLU A 190 -0.68 35.82 -23.26
CA GLU A 190 0.03 37.02 -23.80
C GLU A 190 0.79 37.83 -22.75
N LYS A 191 0.44 37.71 -21.48
CA LYS A 191 1.13 38.36 -20.36
C LYS A 191 2.27 37.47 -19.77
N GLY A 192 2.54 36.32 -20.35
CA GLY A 192 3.53 35.37 -19.86
C GLY A 192 3.09 34.58 -18.62
N GLU A 193 1.81 34.57 -18.29
CA GLU A 193 1.26 33.95 -17.09
C GLU A 193 0.47 32.67 -17.43
N ARG A 194 0.36 31.76 -16.45
CA ARG A 194 -0.55 30.63 -16.44
C ARG A 194 -1.53 30.81 -15.27
N LYS A 195 -2.83 30.81 -15.56
CA LYS A 195 -3.87 30.97 -14.54
C LYS A 195 -4.72 29.71 -14.43
N ALA A 196 -4.76 29.12 -13.25
CA ALA A 196 -5.67 28.02 -12.98
C ALA A 196 -7.13 28.52 -12.98
N LYS A 197 -8.01 27.75 -13.61
CA LYS A 197 -9.44 27.99 -13.66
C LYS A 197 -10.14 26.91 -12.83
N ARG A 198 -10.93 27.34 -11.84
CA ARG A 198 -11.76 26.47 -11.05
C ARG A 198 -12.97 26.01 -11.87
N LEU A 199 -13.26 24.72 -11.87
CA LEU A 199 -14.39 24.11 -12.60
C LEU A 199 -15.54 23.72 -11.68
N THR A 200 -15.24 23.30 -10.45
CA THR A 200 -16.27 22.86 -9.49
C THR A 200 -16.28 23.72 -8.24
N SER A 201 -17.47 23.88 -7.63
CA SER A 201 -17.67 24.61 -6.39
C SER A 201 -18.87 24.02 -5.65
N GLY A 202 -19.00 24.30 -4.36
CA GLY A 202 -20.08 23.81 -3.51
C GLY A 202 -19.58 22.91 -2.39
N ASP A 203 -20.51 22.34 -1.64
CA ASP A 203 -20.22 21.55 -0.44
C ASP A 203 -20.12 20.06 -0.79
N PHE A 204 -19.08 19.70 -1.55
CA PHE A 204 -18.70 18.34 -1.87
C PHE A 204 -17.19 18.24 -2.11
N HIS A 205 -16.65 17.05 -1.84
CA HIS A 205 -15.23 16.76 -1.97
C HIS A 205 -14.97 15.92 -3.20
N VAL A 206 -14.19 16.43 -4.16
CA VAL A 206 -13.80 15.73 -5.40
C VAL A 206 -12.68 14.73 -5.10
N GLY A 207 -12.87 13.50 -5.56
CA GLY A 207 -11.88 12.41 -5.53
C GLY A 207 -11.11 12.26 -6.86
N GLY A 208 -11.36 11.15 -7.55
CA GLY A 208 -10.80 10.84 -8.87
C GLY A 208 -11.49 11.57 -10.01
N PHE A 209 -10.81 11.72 -11.13
CA PHE A 209 -11.40 12.34 -12.34
C PHE A 209 -10.68 11.88 -13.61
N ASP A 210 -11.36 12.02 -14.74
CA ASP A 210 -10.81 11.73 -16.06
C ASP A 210 -11.33 12.69 -17.13
N TRP A 211 -10.55 12.88 -18.21
CA TRP A 211 -10.89 13.72 -19.35
C TRP A 211 -11.68 12.97 -20.41
N SER A 212 -12.70 13.63 -21.00
CA SER A 212 -13.29 13.12 -22.24
C SER A 212 -12.28 13.20 -23.41
N PRO A 213 -12.30 12.22 -24.34
CA PRO A 213 -11.36 12.20 -25.47
C PRO A 213 -11.43 13.44 -26.36
N ASP A 214 -12.56 14.14 -26.43
CA ASP A 214 -12.79 15.36 -27.19
C ASP A 214 -12.36 16.65 -26.45
N ASN A 215 -11.79 16.52 -25.24
CA ASN A 215 -11.34 17.62 -24.35
C ASN A 215 -12.45 18.56 -23.86
N LYS A 216 -13.72 18.19 -23.98
CA LYS A 216 -14.85 19.08 -23.63
C LYS A 216 -15.39 18.87 -22.21
N TRP A 217 -15.18 17.68 -21.65
CA TRP A 217 -15.73 17.28 -20.36
C TRP A 217 -14.68 16.69 -19.44
N LEU A 218 -14.95 16.79 -18.14
CA LEU A 218 -14.33 15.95 -17.14
C LEU A 218 -15.43 15.15 -16.44
N VAL A 219 -15.19 13.85 -16.23
CA VAL A 219 -15.96 13.02 -15.30
C VAL A 219 -15.20 12.96 -13.98
N PHE A 220 -15.90 12.98 -12.87
CA PHE A 220 -15.28 12.90 -11.55
C PHE A 220 -16.19 12.24 -10.54
N ASP A 221 -15.59 11.55 -9.57
CA ASP A 221 -16.31 11.14 -8.36
C ASP A 221 -16.20 12.22 -7.30
N HIS A 222 -17.23 12.29 -6.45
CA HIS A 222 -17.25 13.20 -5.31
C HIS A 222 -18.12 12.64 -4.18
N GLN A 223 -17.78 13.02 -2.96
CA GLN A 223 -18.49 12.63 -1.76
C GLN A 223 -18.91 13.85 -0.92
N ALA A 224 -19.79 13.64 0.05
CA ALA A 224 -20.41 14.72 0.85
C ALA A 224 -19.39 15.57 1.61
N THR A 225 -18.35 14.95 2.20
CA THR A 225 -17.28 15.65 2.94
C THR A 225 -15.93 15.02 2.69
N PRO A 226 -14.80 15.61 3.08
CA PRO A 226 -13.48 15.00 2.97
C PRO A 226 -13.23 13.86 3.97
N ARG A 227 -14.19 13.54 4.87
CA ARG A 227 -14.00 12.47 5.85
C ARG A 227 -13.99 11.10 5.19
N VAL A 228 -13.10 10.23 5.67
CA VAL A 228 -13.01 8.85 5.19
C VAL A 228 -14.32 8.08 5.41
N ASN A 229 -15.04 8.35 6.51
CA ASN A 229 -16.30 7.67 6.82
C ASN A 229 -17.42 7.96 5.81
N ASP A 230 -17.30 9.03 5.03
CA ASP A 230 -18.35 9.48 4.09
C ASP A 230 -18.16 8.95 2.65
N TRP A 231 -17.17 8.06 2.41
CA TRP A 231 -16.98 7.42 1.11
C TRP A 231 -18.26 6.74 0.56
N PRO A 232 -19.19 6.21 1.40
CA PRO A 232 -20.41 5.62 0.87
C PRO A 232 -21.36 6.63 0.22
N THR A 233 -21.13 7.94 0.39
CA THR A 233 -21.90 9.00 -0.30
C THR A 233 -21.37 9.31 -1.71
N GLY A 234 -20.37 8.56 -2.19
CA GLY A 234 -19.69 8.75 -3.48
C GLY A 234 -20.66 8.74 -4.66
N LEU A 235 -20.60 9.77 -5.50
CA LEU A 235 -21.40 9.98 -6.70
C LEU A 235 -20.48 10.26 -7.88
N ILE A 236 -20.98 10.08 -9.12
CA ILE A 236 -20.25 10.46 -10.33
C ILE A 236 -20.98 11.56 -11.06
N SER A 237 -20.24 12.60 -11.44
CA SER A 237 -20.73 13.76 -12.16
C SER A 237 -19.84 14.15 -13.34
N LEU A 238 -20.40 14.93 -14.25
CA LEU A 238 -19.71 15.56 -15.39
C LEU A 238 -19.62 17.06 -15.17
N VAL A 239 -18.52 17.68 -15.60
CA VAL A 239 -18.38 19.14 -15.69
C VAL A 239 -17.74 19.53 -17.03
N PRO A 240 -18.22 20.60 -17.71
CA PRO A 240 -17.55 21.11 -18.89
C PRO A 240 -16.14 21.61 -18.57
N ALA A 241 -15.19 21.30 -19.44
CA ALA A 241 -13.78 21.64 -19.26
C ALA A 241 -13.47 23.15 -19.29
N ASP A 242 -14.35 23.94 -19.89
CA ASP A 242 -14.17 25.40 -20.02
C ASP A 242 -14.99 26.21 -19.02
N SER A 243 -16.17 25.78 -18.66
CA SER A 243 -17.02 26.31 -17.59
C SER A 243 -18.43 25.74 -17.71
N GLY A 244 -19.15 25.67 -16.64
CA GLY A 244 -20.55 25.29 -16.68
C GLY A 244 -21.01 24.60 -15.41
N ALA A 245 -22.27 24.20 -15.42
CA ALA A 245 -22.86 23.50 -14.29
C ALA A 245 -22.40 22.04 -14.23
N VAL A 246 -22.18 21.57 -13.02
CA VAL A 246 -21.98 20.13 -12.74
C VAL A 246 -23.27 19.38 -13.08
N LYS A 247 -23.15 18.30 -13.85
CA LYS A 247 -24.26 17.42 -14.23
C LYS A 247 -24.11 16.07 -13.53
N PRO A 248 -25.03 15.65 -12.67
CA PRO A 248 -25.01 14.29 -12.14
C PRO A 248 -25.09 13.26 -13.26
N LEU A 249 -24.23 12.23 -13.22
CA LEU A 249 -24.25 11.11 -14.15
C LEU A 249 -24.74 9.82 -13.47
N VAL A 250 -24.22 9.52 -12.28
CA VAL A 250 -24.64 8.39 -11.45
C VAL A 250 -25.04 8.93 -10.09
N ALA A 251 -26.34 8.90 -9.84
CA ALA A 251 -26.93 9.37 -8.59
C ALA A 251 -27.00 8.28 -7.48
N LYS A 252 -26.55 7.06 -7.77
CA LYS A 252 -26.42 5.99 -6.78
C LYS A 252 -25.13 6.18 -6.01
N THR A 253 -25.21 6.07 -4.70
CA THR A 253 -24.09 6.17 -3.78
C THR A 253 -23.05 5.04 -3.96
N MET A 254 -21.86 5.22 -3.40
CA MET A 254 -20.73 4.27 -3.44
C MET A 254 -20.15 4.07 -4.85
N ALA A 255 -20.24 5.06 -5.72
CA ALA A 255 -19.61 5.08 -7.04
C ALA A 255 -18.28 5.84 -6.98
N ASN A 256 -17.23 5.32 -7.63
CA ASN A 256 -15.88 5.87 -7.56
C ASN A 256 -15.04 5.56 -8.80
N ASN A 257 -13.91 6.26 -8.94
CA ASN A 257 -12.84 6.00 -9.90
C ASN A 257 -13.33 5.92 -11.36
N PRO A 258 -13.93 6.99 -11.92
CA PRO A 258 -14.52 7.00 -13.25
C PRO A 258 -13.47 7.17 -14.36
N TYR A 259 -13.67 6.48 -15.50
CA TYR A 259 -12.86 6.57 -16.72
C TYR A 259 -13.73 6.67 -17.96
N PHE A 260 -13.47 7.64 -18.83
CA PHE A 260 -14.09 7.70 -20.15
C PHE A 260 -13.66 6.56 -21.07
N SER A 261 -14.59 6.06 -21.86
CA SER A 261 -14.25 5.21 -22.98
C SER A 261 -13.52 5.99 -24.10
N PRO A 262 -12.70 5.34 -24.95
CA PRO A 262 -11.96 6.03 -26.01
C PRO A 262 -12.84 6.76 -27.05
N ASP A 263 -14.08 6.31 -27.24
CA ASP A 263 -15.07 6.97 -28.11
C ASP A 263 -15.84 8.09 -27.40
N GLY A 264 -15.61 8.28 -26.08
CA GLY A 264 -16.26 9.28 -25.25
C GLY A 264 -17.77 9.06 -25.01
N GLN A 265 -18.32 7.89 -25.36
CA GLN A 265 -19.74 7.60 -25.22
C GLN A 265 -20.12 6.96 -23.89
N TRP A 266 -19.13 6.39 -23.18
CA TRP A 266 -19.34 5.65 -21.95
C TRP A 266 -18.37 6.10 -20.84
N VAL A 267 -18.77 5.86 -19.61
CA VAL A 267 -17.91 5.98 -18.43
C VAL A 267 -17.91 4.64 -17.70
N ALA A 268 -16.72 4.08 -17.47
CA ALA A 268 -16.52 2.95 -16.56
C ALA A 268 -16.25 3.48 -15.16
N PHE A 269 -16.75 2.81 -14.14
CA PHE A 269 -16.53 3.19 -12.74
C PHE A 269 -16.70 2.00 -11.80
N GLY A 270 -16.07 2.10 -10.61
CA GLY A 270 -16.31 1.18 -9.51
C GLY A 270 -17.62 1.52 -8.80
N HIS A 271 -18.43 0.51 -8.49
CA HIS A 271 -19.64 0.70 -7.70
C HIS A 271 -19.72 -0.40 -6.65
N ASP A 272 -19.78 0.02 -5.40
CA ASP A 272 -19.99 -0.92 -4.30
C ASP A 272 -21.49 -1.24 -4.19
N ALA A 273 -21.81 -2.51 -4.22
CA ALA A 273 -23.17 -3.01 -4.10
C ALA A 273 -23.23 -4.08 -3.00
N GLY A 274 -23.89 -3.77 -1.90
CA GLY A 274 -24.02 -4.72 -0.80
C GLY A 274 -24.59 -4.12 0.47
N ASP A 275 -24.97 -5.00 1.39
CA ASP A 275 -25.57 -4.61 2.66
C ASP A 275 -24.50 -4.13 3.67
N THR A 276 -23.25 -4.63 3.53
CA THR A 276 -22.11 -4.27 4.38
C THR A 276 -21.11 -3.47 3.55
N ARG A 277 -20.97 -2.19 3.84
CA ARG A 277 -20.14 -1.24 3.09
C ARG A 277 -18.67 -1.57 3.18
N TRP A 278 -18.15 -1.80 4.39
CA TRP A 278 -16.73 -2.06 4.66
C TRP A 278 -16.26 -3.47 4.34
N ALA A 279 -17.17 -4.46 4.29
CA ALA A 279 -16.91 -5.81 3.80
C ALA A 279 -17.66 -6.10 2.48
N GLY A 280 -17.99 -5.04 1.75
CA GLY A 280 -18.74 -5.08 0.51
C GLY A 280 -17.92 -5.54 -0.69
N ARG A 281 -18.47 -5.29 -1.86
CA ARG A 281 -17.88 -5.60 -3.15
C ARG A 281 -17.87 -4.37 -4.05
N THR A 282 -16.78 -4.18 -4.78
CA THR A 282 -16.67 -3.16 -5.81
C THR A 282 -16.66 -3.85 -7.17
N ASP A 283 -17.78 -3.78 -7.87
CA ASP A 283 -17.95 -4.29 -9.23
C ASP A 283 -17.67 -3.18 -10.27
N ILE A 284 -17.33 -3.59 -11.48
CA ILE A 284 -17.14 -2.67 -12.61
C ILE A 284 -18.47 -2.42 -13.31
N TYR A 285 -18.86 -1.16 -13.41
CA TYR A 285 -20.04 -0.69 -14.12
C TYR A 285 -19.69 0.23 -15.28
N VAL A 286 -20.57 0.32 -16.26
CA VAL A 286 -20.53 1.32 -17.32
C VAL A 286 -21.84 2.04 -17.42
N VAL A 287 -21.81 3.35 -17.76
CA VAL A 287 -22.96 4.20 -17.99
C VAL A 287 -22.73 5.07 -19.22
N SER A 288 -23.79 5.35 -20.01
CA SER A 288 -23.70 6.31 -21.12
C SER A 288 -23.50 7.73 -20.58
N ILE A 289 -22.71 8.56 -21.27
CA ILE A 289 -22.56 10.00 -20.93
C ILE A 289 -23.88 10.78 -21.00
N ASN A 290 -24.85 10.25 -21.73
CA ASN A 290 -26.21 10.83 -21.81
C ASN A 290 -27.10 10.43 -20.63
N GLY A 291 -26.56 9.66 -19.68
CA GLY A 291 -27.30 9.14 -18.54
C GLY A 291 -27.97 7.79 -18.81
N GLY A 292 -28.85 7.40 -17.93
CA GLY A 292 -29.52 6.09 -17.95
C GLY A 292 -29.08 5.19 -16.80
N ALA A 293 -29.58 3.96 -16.77
CA ALA A 293 -29.24 2.99 -15.75
C ALA A 293 -27.81 2.44 -15.96
N PRO A 294 -26.93 2.50 -14.95
CA PRO A 294 -25.63 1.84 -15.03
C PRO A 294 -25.77 0.32 -15.23
N ARG A 295 -24.91 -0.25 -16.04
CA ARG A 295 -24.86 -1.69 -16.33
C ARG A 295 -23.59 -2.29 -15.72
N LYS A 296 -23.72 -3.36 -14.93
CA LYS A 296 -22.60 -4.18 -14.49
C LYS A 296 -21.93 -4.86 -15.69
N VAL A 297 -20.60 -4.81 -15.77
CA VAL A 297 -19.84 -5.40 -16.88
C VAL A 297 -19.71 -6.91 -16.71
N GLY A 298 -19.38 -7.37 -15.49
CA GLY A 298 -19.23 -8.77 -15.17
C GLY A 298 -18.73 -8.98 -13.76
N GLU A 299 -18.40 -10.22 -13.42
CA GLU A 299 -17.84 -10.56 -12.11
C GLU A 299 -16.31 -10.68 -12.22
N THR A 300 -15.60 -10.05 -11.30
CA THR A 300 -14.16 -10.18 -11.14
C THR A 300 -13.85 -11.24 -10.07
N HIS A 301 -12.59 -11.63 -9.94
CA HIS A 301 -12.20 -12.74 -9.06
C HIS A 301 -12.53 -12.46 -7.58
N ASP A 302 -12.15 -11.29 -7.08
CA ASP A 302 -12.35 -10.89 -5.69
C ASP A 302 -13.50 -9.90 -5.48
N GLN A 303 -14.07 -9.36 -6.57
CA GLN A 303 -15.06 -8.29 -6.53
C GLN A 303 -14.54 -7.06 -5.72
N GLN A 304 -13.28 -6.70 -5.97
CA GLN A 304 -12.61 -5.49 -5.50
C GLN A 304 -11.72 -4.89 -6.60
N ALA A 305 -12.27 -4.80 -7.79
CA ALA A 305 -11.55 -4.32 -8.96
C ALA A 305 -11.13 -2.85 -8.83
N ASN A 306 -9.86 -2.57 -9.03
CA ASN A 306 -9.33 -1.22 -9.23
C ASN A 306 -9.18 -0.98 -10.73
N ILE A 307 -10.03 -0.15 -11.32
CA ILE A 307 -10.01 0.17 -12.75
C ILE A 307 -8.71 0.93 -13.08
N LEU A 308 -8.03 0.50 -14.15
CA LEU A 308 -6.79 1.08 -14.66
C LEU A 308 -6.99 1.82 -15.99
N GLY A 309 -8.13 1.64 -16.65
CA GLY A 309 -8.47 2.27 -17.92
C GLY A 309 -9.14 1.32 -18.91
N TRP A 310 -9.28 1.79 -20.15
CA TRP A 310 -9.89 1.07 -21.26
C TRP A 310 -8.83 0.62 -22.26
N SER A 311 -9.13 -0.45 -23.01
CA SER A 311 -8.39 -0.75 -24.23
C SER A 311 -8.62 0.34 -25.28
N ALA A 312 -7.63 0.60 -26.14
CA ALA A 312 -7.72 1.67 -27.16
C ALA A 312 -8.90 1.49 -28.13
N ASP A 313 -9.37 0.26 -28.35
CA ASP A 313 -10.56 -0.04 -29.17
C ASP A 313 -11.89 0.01 -28.40
N GLY A 314 -11.86 0.34 -27.11
CA GLY A 314 -13.03 0.46 -26.24
C GLY A 314 -13.75 -0.87 -25.90
N LYS A 315 -13.16 -2.02 -26.23
CA LYS A 315 -13.82 -3.32 -26.03
C LYS A 315 -13.55 -3.97 -24.69
N GLU A 316 -12.45 -3.62 -24.01
CA GLU A 316 -12.05 -4.17 -22.72
C GLU A 316 -11.81 -3.05 -21.71
N ILE A 317 -12.05 -3.34 -20.45
CA ILE A 317 -11.65 -2.53 -19.30
C ILE A 317 -10.52 -3.28 -18.59
N PHE A 318 -9.40 -2.59 -18.34
CA PHE A 318 -8.27 -3.10 -17.58
C PHE A 318 -8.43 -2.78 -16.12
N TYR A 319 -8.11 -3.74 -15.25
CA TYR A 319 -8.17 -3.54 -13.80
C TYR A 319 -7.09 -4.36 -13.08
N GLY A 320 -6.72 -3.87 -11.90
CA GLY A 320 -5.87 -4.58 -10.94
C GLY A 320 -6.73 -5.22 -9.84
N GLU A 321 -6.38 -6.43 -9.46
CA GLU A 321 -7.03 -7.14 -8.36
C GLU A 321 -6.09 -8.19 -7.78
N THR A 322 -6.29 -8.57 -6.53
CA THR A 322 -5.53 -9.67 -5.93
C THR A 322 -6.27 -10.98 -6.14
N GLU A 323 -5.59 -11.96 -6.73
CA GLU A 323 -6.04 -13.33 -6.84
C GLU A 323 -5.29 -14.19 -5.82
N ARG A 324 -5.96 -14.54 -4.72
CA ARG A 324 -5.38 -15.22 -3.54
C ARG A 324 -4.20 -14.44 -2.95
N THR A 325 -2.97 -14.95 -3.12
CA THR A 325 -1.73 -14.29 -2.64
C THR A 325 -1.03 -13.45 -3.70
N SER A 326 -1.56 -13.39 -4.93
CA SER A 326 -0.91 -12.76 -6.08
C SER A 326 -1.68 -11.54 -6.60
N PRO A 327 -1.23 -10.30 -6.39
CA PRO A 327 -1.73 -9.14 -7.12
C PRO A 327 -1.46 -9.29 -8.62
N ARG A 328 -2.50 -9.06 -9.44
CA ARG A 328 -2.46 -9.26 -10.91
C ARG A 328 -3.18 -8.15 -11.66
N VAL A 329 -2.98 -8.15 -12.97
CA VAL A 329 -3.67 -7.28 -13.92
C VAL A 329 -4.57 -8.14 -14.81
N PHE A 330 -5.79 -7.67 -15.01
CA PHE A 330 -6.82 -8.36 -15.77
C PHE A 330 -7.45 -7.43 -16.82
N ALA A 331 -8.12 -8.04 -17.79
CA ALA A 331 -9.03 -7.37 -18.72
C ALA A 331 -10.39 -8.05 -18.68
N ILE A 332 -11.45 -7.26 -18.72
CA ILE A 332 -12.83 -7.74 -18.85
C ILE A 332 -13.48 -7.10 -20.08
N ALA A 333 -14.12 -7.92 -20.92
CA ALA A 333 -14.84 -7.40 -22.07
C ALA A 333 -16.05 -6.57 -21.63
N VAL A 334 -16.25 -5.40 -22.24
CA VAL A 334 -17.40 -4.52 -21.93
C VAL A 334 -18.73 -5.21 -22.22
N SER A 335 -18.78 -6.14 -23.16
CA SER A 335 -19.95 -6.99 -23.44
C SER A 335 -20.25 -7.99 -22.32
N GLY A 336 -19.36 -8.14 -21.34
CA GLY A 336 -19.45 -9.12 -20.25
C GLY A 336 -18.61 -10.38 -20.53
N GLY A 337 -18.71 -11.34 -19.61
CA GLY A 337 -17.97 -12.60 -19.69
C GLY A 337 -16.93 -12.76 -18.58
N LYS A 338 -16.08 -13.78 -18.72
CA LYS A 338 -15.01 -14.05 -17.74
C LYS A 338 -13.82 -13.11 -17.99
N PRO A 339 -13.19 -12.57 -16.94
CA PRO A 339 -11.97 -11.81 -17.06
C PRO A 339 -10.82 -12.63 -17.67
N ARG A 340 -9.96 -11.95 -18.43
CA ARG A 340 -8.71 -12.48 -18.95
C ARG A 340 -7.54 -11.97 -18.15
N THR A 341 -6.69 -12.86 -17.64
CA THR A 341 -5.48 -12.50 -16.91
C THR A 341 -4.43 -11.95 -17.88
N LEU A 342 -3.91 -10.74 -17.60
CA LEU A 342 -2.87 -10.08 -18.40
C LEU A 342 -1.46 -10.39 -17.88
N THR A 343 -1.30 -10.59 -16.57
CA THR A 343 -0.01 -10.93 -15.95
C THR A 343 -0.03 -12.35 -15.40
N THR A 344 0.91 -13.17 -15.85
CA THR A 344 1.01 -14.60 -15.46
C THR A 344 2.37 -14.89 -14.83
N GLY A 345 2.47 -15.98 -14.06
CA GLY A 345 3.66 -16.36 -13.32
C GLY A 345 3.53 -16.15 -11.82
N SER A 346 4.58 -16.47 -11.07
CA SER A 346 4.64 -16.31 -9.60
C SER A 346 4.91 -14.86 -9.21
N GLY A 347 4.57 -14.50 -7.98
CA GLY A 347 4.86 -13.21 -7.38
C GLY A 347 3.74 -12.18 -7.55
N ALA A 348 4.09 -10.93 -7.30
CA ALA A 348 3.18 -9.78 -7.29
C ALA A 348 3.47 -8.83 -8.45
N PHE A 349 2.39 -8.39 -9.12
CA PHE A 349 2.42 -7.42 -10.21
C PHE A 349 1.65 -6.17 -9.79
N GLY A 350 2.24 -4.98 -10.03
CA GLY A 350 1.61 -3.71 -9.69
C GLY A 350 2.27 -2.53 -10.39
N GLY A 351 1.86 -1.30 -10.04
CA GLY A 351 2.45 -0.08 -10.60
C GLY A 351 2.36 -0.03 -12.12
N VAL A 352 1.19 -0.39 -12.69
CA VAL A 352 0.98 -0.66 -14.11
C VAL A 352 0.69 0.61 -14.88
N SER A 353 1.21 0.68 -16.11
CA SER A 353 0.84 1.70 -17.10
C SER A 353 0.83 1.11 -18.52
N PHE A 354 0.05 1.74 -19.41
CA PHE A 354 -0.15 1.26 -20.79
C PHE A 354 0.27 2.33 -21.80
N SER A 355 0.82 1.88 -22.95
CA SER A 355 1.03 2.77 -24.11
C SER A 355 -0.31 3.30 -24.65
N ALA A 356 -0.29 4.41 -25.39
CA ALA A 356 -1.51 5.03 -25.91
C ALA A 356 -2.36 4.10 -26.78
N ASP A 357 -1.71 3.21 -27.55
CA ASP A 357 -2.38 2.18 -28.36
C ASP A 357 -2.73 0.91 -27.56
N THR A 358 -2.46 0.87 -26.27
CA THR A 358 -2.64 -0.26 -25.35
C THR A 358 -2.03 -1.59 -25.80
N LYS A 359 -0.99 -1.54 -26.66
CA LYS A 359 -0.28 -2.76 -27.09
C LYS A 359 0.89 -3.13 -26.22
N THR A 360 1.37 -2.20 -25.40
CA THR A 360 2.51 -2.38 -24.50
C THR A 360 2.12 -1.98 -23.09
N MET A 361 2.55 -2.78 -22.12
CA MET A 361 2.37 -2.56 -20.70
C MET A 361 3.72 -2.46 -20.00
N ALA A 362 3.90 -1.46 -19.14
CA ALA A 362 4.96 -1.45 -18.14
C ALA A 362 4.37 -1.88 -16.79
N VAL A 363 5.10 -2.68 -16.04
CA VAL A 363 4.64 -3.26 -14.77
C VAL A 363 5.80 -3.46 -13.81
N VAL A 364 5.57 -3.24 -12.53
CA VAL A 364 6.49 -3.64 -11.46
C VAL A 364 6.20 -5.10 -11.11
N HIS A 365 7.21 -5.95 -11.19
CA HIS A 365 7.14 -7.35 -10.79
C HIS A 365 8.16 -7.67 -9.72
N GLN A 366 7.77 -8.49 -8.77
CA GLN A 366 8.58 -8.96 -7.65
C GLN A 366 8.12 -10.35 -7.19
N THR A 367 9.01 -11.07 -6.53
CA THR A 367 8.66 -12.29 -5.77
C THR A 367 9.13 -12.16 -4.32
N PRO A 368 8.79 -13.07 -3.42
CA PRO A 368 9.27 -12.99 -2.04
C PRO A 368 10.80 -12.86 -1.90
N GLU A 369 11.56 -13.42 -2.83
CA GLU A 369 13.03 -13.43 -2.83
C GLU A 369 13.66 -12.53 -3.91
N GLN A 370 12.88 -12.01 -4.85
CA GLN A 370 13.38 -11.18 -5.95
C GLN A 370 12.97 -9.72 -5.78
N LEU A 371 13.95 -8.83 -5.84
CA LEU A 371 13.77 -7.38 -5.78
C LEU A 371 12.77 -6.88 -6.82
N PRO A 372 11.87 -5.95 -6.47
CA PRO A 372 11.01 -5.28 -7.44
C PRO A 372 11.82 -4.62 -8.55
N GLN A 373 11.41 -4.88 -9.79
CA GLN A 373 11.96 -4.25 -10.98
C GLN A 373 10.83 -3.86 -11.94
N VAL A 374 11.11 -2.92 -12.84
CA VAL A 374 10.20 -2.59 -13.94
C VAL A 374 10.43 -3.57 -15.08
N TYR A 375 9.32 -4.05 -15.61
CA TYR A 375 9.27 -4.90 -16.80
C TYR A 375 8.37 -4.27 -17.85
N VAL A 376 8.66 -4.53 -19.11
CA VAL A 376 7.81 -4.17 -20.24
C VAL A 376 7.37 -5.45 -20.94
N SER A 377 6.10 -5.53 -21.33
CA SER A 377 5.52 -6.67 -22.02
C SER A 377 4.52 -6.23 -23.07
N SER A 378 4.38 -7.05 -24.12
CA SER A 378 3.26 -6.94 -25.05
C SER A 378 1.96 -7.35 -24.36
N MET A 379 0.87 -6.66 -24.70
CA MET A 379 -0.50 -6.98 -24.25
C MET A 379 -1.12 -8.18 -24.96
N LEU A 380 -0.60 -8.55 -26.15
CA LEU A 380 -1.07 -9.72 -26.90
C LEU A 380 -0.60 -11.03 -26.28
N LYS A 381 0.64 -11.04 -25.81
CA LYS A 381 1.25 -12.20 -25.14
C LYS A 381 2.16 -11.69 -24.05
N PHE A 382 1.85 -12.05 -22.81
CA PHE A 382 2.69 -11.66 -21.66
C PHE A 382 4.05 -12.36 -21.75
N ALA A 383 5.07 -11.56 -22.01
CA ALA A 383 6.47 -11.96 -22.10
C ALA A 383 7.34 -10.81 -21.52
N PRO A 384 7.38 -10.66 -20.20
CA PRO A 384 7.97 -9.49 -19.55
C PRO A 384 9.48 -9.45 -19.70
N VAL A 385 10.01 -8.32 -20.17
CA VAL A 385 11.44 -8.03 -20.27
C VAL A 385 11.79 -7.03 -19.17
N LYS A 386 12.74 -7.38 -18.32
CA LYS A 386 13.25 -6.51 -17.25
C LYS A 386 14.04 -5.35 -17.87
N ILE A 387 13.70 -4.10 -17.48
CA ILE A 387 14.33 -2.89 -18.00
C ILE A 387 15.07 -2.05 -16.97
N THR A 388 15.01 -2.43 -15.67
CA THR A 388 15.67 -1.68 -14.59
C THR A 388 16.55 -2.56 -13.72
N THR A 389 17.45 -1.93 -12.95
CA THR A 389 18.32 -2.57 -11.97
C THR A 389 18.32 -1.81 -10.65
N VAL A 390 17.14 -1.42 -10.17
CA VAL A 390 16.99 -0.73 -8.88
C VAL A 390 17.57 -1.60 -7.76
N ASN A 391 18.31 -0.98 -6.82
CA ASN A 391 19.04 -1.69 -5.75
C ASN A 391 20.15 -2.63 -6.24
N ARG A 392 20.74 -2.42 -7.44
CA ARG A 392 21.86 -3.21 -7.91
C ARG A 392 23.02 -3.27 -6.91
N ASP A 393 23.30 -2.15 -6.24
CA ASP A 393 24.38 -2.02 -5.28
C ASP A 393 23.96 -2.38 -3.83
N PHE A 394 22.72 -2.85 -3.65
CA PHE A 394 22.25 -3.35 -2.37
C PHE A 394 22.95 -4.67 -2.04
N PRO A 395 23.51 -4.85 -0.83
CA PRO A 395 24.26 -6.05 -0.50
C PRO A 395 23.47 -7.34 -0.75
N ASN A 396 24.12 -8.36 -1.27
CA ASN A 396 23.51 -9.67 -1.44
C ASN A 396 23.35 -10.33 -0.07
N HIS A 397 22.12 -10.32 0.44
CA HIS A 397 21.77 -10.98 1.69
C HIS A 397 21.19 -12.38 1.39
N ALA A 398 21.56 -13.37 2.20
CA ALA A 398 20.93 -14.69 2.11
C ALA A 398 19.46 -14.59 2.57
N MET A 399 18.54 -15.01 1.71
CA MET A 399 17.10 -14.93 1.95
C MET A 399 16.56 -16.19 2.63
N GLY A 400 15.67 -16.01 3.60
CA GLY A 400 14.78 -17.07 4.03
C GLY A 400 13.72 -17.32 2.94
N ARG A 401 13.59 -18.56 2.48
CA ARG A 401 12.63 -18.96 1.46
C ARG A 401 11.20 -18.73 1.96
N THR A 402 10.34 -18.21 1.09
CA THR A 402 8.92 -18.04 1.37
C THR A 402 8.09 -18.93 0.45
N GLU A 403 7.08 -19.58 1.00
CA GLU A 403 6.14 -20.41 0.23
C GLU A 403 4.70 -20.21 0.72
N VAL A 404 3.76 -20.42 -0.18
CA VAL A 404 2.32 -20.46 0.13
C VAL A 404 1.96 -21.85 0.65
N ILE A 405 1.30 -21.90 1.79
CA ILE A 405 0.79 -23.14 2.39
C ILE A 405 -0.72 -23.06 2.59
N LYS A 406 -1.36 -24.23 2.71
CA LYS A 406 -2.80 -24.38 2.94
C LYS A 406 -3.08 -25.27 4.11
N TRP A 407 -4.17 -25.00 4.80
CA TRP A 407 -4.70 -25.85 5.86
C TRP A 407 -6.23 -25.76 5.95
N LYS A 408 -6.80 -26.62 6.75
CA LYS A 408 -8.22 -26.56 7.10
C LYS A 408 -8.38 -25.88 8.45
N SER A 409 -9.28 -24.91 8.50
CA SER A 409 -9.77 -24.37 9.76
C SER A 409 -10.62 -25.42 10.48
N LYS A 410 -10.95 -25.16 11.74
CA LYS A 410 -11.74 -26.05 12.58
C LYS A 410 -13.12 -26.37 12.01
N ASP A 411 -13.73 -25.45 11.28
CA ASP A 411 -15.00 -25.64 10.57
C ASP A 411 -14.85 -26.26 9.17
N GLY A 412 -13.62 -26.63 8.77
CA GLY A 412 -13.31 -27.24 7.47
C GLY A 412 -13.03 -26.22 6.34
N LYS A 413 -13.14 -24.91 6.59
CA LYS A 413 -12.81 -23.85 5.61
C LYS A 413 -11.34 -23.95 5.22
N GLU A 414 -11.05 -23.91 3.92
CA GLU A 414 -9.66 -23.86 3.43
C GLU A 414 -9.08 -22.46 3.65
N ILE A 415 -7.95 -22.40 4.35
CA ILE A 415 -7.19 -21.20 4.62
C ILE A 415 -5.84 -21.29 3.91
N GLU A 416 -5.35 -20.16 3.47
CA GLU A 416 -4.06 -20.02 2.83
C GLU A 416 -3.19 -19.01 3.61
N GLY A 417 -1.89 -19.17 3.54
CA GLY A 417 -0.94 -18.23 4.13
C GLY A 417 0.47 -18.42 3.58
N LEU A 418 1.35 -17.51 3.93
CA LEU A 418 2.75 -17.55 3.53
C LEU A 418 3.63 -17.89 4.73
N VAL A 419 4.54 -18.84 4.53
CA VAL A 419 5.57 -19.19 5.51
C VAL A 419 6.92 -18.72 5.00
N THR A 420 7.59 -17.89 5.80
CA THR A 420 9.00 -17.56 5.57
C THR A 420 9.87 -18.38 6.52
N TYR A 421 10.71 -19.24 5.96
CA TYR A 421 11.61 -20.10 6.72
C TYR A 421 12.89 -19.37 7.14
N PRO A 422 13.61 -19.85 8.18
CA PRO A 422 14.95 -19.36 8.51
C PRO A 422 15.91 -19.41 7.30
N VAL A 423 16.85 -18.48 7.23
CA VAL A 423 17.83 -18.39 6.15
C VAL A 423 18.59 -19.73 5.94
N ASN A 424 18.95 -20.40 7.04
CA ASN A 424 19.62 -21.71 7.01
C ASN A 424 18.68 -22.81 7.55
N TYR A 425 17.49 -22.91 6.96
CA TYR A 425 16.47 -23.87 7.40
C TYR A 425 16.95 -25.33 7.20
N VAL A 426 16.80 -26.11 8.27
CA VAL A 426 17.09 -27.57 8.28
C VAL A 426 15.81 -28.28 8.69
N ALA A 427 15.27 -29.14 7.83
CA ALA A 427 13.96 -29.77 8.02
C ALA A 427 13.86 -30.64 9.30
N SER A 428 14.98 -31.17 9.82
CA SER A 428 15.00 -31.96 11.06
C SER A 428 15.01 -31.13 12.35
N ARG A 429 15.04 -29.78 12.26
CA ARG A 429 15.02 -28.87 13.43
C ARG A 429 13.67 -28.19 13.55
N LYS A 430 13.23 -28.03 14.80
CA LYS A 430 12.11 -27.18 15.16
C LYS A 430 12.63 -25.77 15.49
N TYR A 431 11.91 -24.76 15.00
CA TYR A 431 12.28 -23.35 15.16
C TYR A 431 11.23 -22.58 15.98
N PRO A 432 11.61 -21.50 16.65
CA PRO A 432 10.63 -20.56 17.18
C PRO A 432 9.80 -19.99 16.02
N LEU A 433 8.49 -19.82 16.26
CA LEU A 433 7.57 -19.31 15.26
C LEU A 433 7.00 -17.97 15.68
N VAL A 434 6.90 -17.03 14.74
CA VAL A 434 6.14 -15.78 14.84
C VAL A 434 4.92 -15.86 13.94
N LEU A 435 3.74 -15.81 14.55
CA LEU A 435 2.48 -15.58 13.85
C LEU A 435 2.34 -14.09 13.61
N ASN A 436 2.35 -13.65 12.35
CA ASN A 436 2.20 -12.25 11.94
C ASN A 436 0.87 -12.08 11.20
N ILE A 437 -0.05 -11.27 11.75
CA ILE A 437 -1.42 -11.10 11.26
C ILE A 437 -1.56 -9.73 10.59
N HIS A 438 -2.17 -9.69 9.40
CA HIS A 438 -2.37 -8.45 8.65
C HIS A 438 -3.50 -7.58 9.22
N GLY A 439 -3.51 -6.32 8.82
CA GLY A 439 -4.58 -5.37 9.11
C GLY A 439 -5.78 -5.52 8.17
N GLY A 440 -6.81 -4.73 8.39
CA GLY A 440 -8.02 -4.74 7.57
C GLY A 440 -9.30 -4.73 8.41
N PRO A 441 -10.07 -5.86 8.50
CA PRO A 441 -9.75 -7.25 8.18
C PRO A 441 -9.60 -7.59 6.69
N ALA A 442 -10.16 -6.80 5.78
CA ALA A 442 -10.08 -7.01 4.33
C ALA A 442 -8.69 -6.72 3.72
N GLY A 443 -7.60 -6.89 4.51
CA GLY A 443 -6.24 -6.94 4.00
C GLY A 443 -5.90 -8.31 3.40
N VAL A 444 -4.68 -8.47 2.91
CA VAL A 444 -4.14 -9.74 2.41
C VAL A 444 -2.62 -9.73 2.39
N PHE A 445 -1.99 -10.79 2.84
CA PHE A 445 -0.57 -11.03 2.61
C PHE A 445 -0.35 -11.61 1.22
N THR A 446 0.59 -11.03 0.50
CA THR A 446 0.90 -11.39 -0.89
C THR A 446 2.34 -11.88 -1.05
N GLU A 447 2.64 -12.44 -2.22
CA GLU A 447 3.96 -12.89 -2.65
C GLU A 447 4.89 -11.73 -3.06
N GLY A 448 4.78 -10.59 -2.37
CA GLY A 448 5.69 -9.45 -2.53
C GLY A 448 7.05 -9.69 -1.88
N TYR A 449 8.04 -8.85 -2.23
CA TYR A 449 9.41 -8.95 -1.74
C TYR A 449 9.52 -8.80 -0.22
N THR A 450 10.06 -9.81 0.43
CA THR A 450 10.12 -9.93 1.89
C THR A 450 11.32 -9.20 2.54
N GLY A 451 12.28 -8.76 1.75
CA GLY A 451 13.42 -7.95 2.20
C GLY A 451 13.14 -6.44 2.26
N ALA A 452 11.94 -6.00 1.86
CA ALA A 452 11.57 -4.59 1.91
C ALA A 452 11.44 -4.09 3.36
N SER A 453 11.78 -2.82 3.57
CA SER A 453 11.57 -2.12 4.83
C SER A 453 10.07 -2.11 5.20
N SER A 454 9.76 -2.58 6.39
CA SER A 454 8.39 -2.71 6.92
C SER A 454 8.41 -2.65 8.45
N ILE A 455 7.25 -2.40 9.05
CA ILE A 455 7.02 -2.57 10.49
C ILE A 455 7.23 -4.03 10.96
N TYR A 456 7.22 -4.99 10.03
CA TYR A 456 7.56 -6.38 10.29
C TYR A 456 8.83 -6.75 9.52
N PRO A 457 9.97 -6.89 10.20
CA PRO A 457 11.25 -7.16 9.55
C PRO A 457 11.38 -8.65 9.19
N LEU A 458 10.63 -9.13 8.17
CA LEU A 458 10.47 -10.55 7.87
C LEU A 458 11.81 -11.27 7.67
N GLN A 459 12.70 -10.72 6.83
CA GLN A 459 13.98 -11.35 6.57
C GLN A 459 14.96 -11.23 7.75
N ALA A 460 14.85 -10.18 8.57
CA ALA A 460 15.61 -10.09 9.81
C ALA A 460 15.15 -11.14 10.85
N LEU A 461 13.84 -11.42 10.95
CA LEU A 461 13.31 -12.52 11.74
C LEU A 461 13.81 -13.88 11.21
N ALA A 462 13.75 -14.11 9.89
CA ALA A 462 14.28 -15.31 9.26
C ALA A 462 15.79 -15.50 9.50
N ALA A 463 16.59 -14.42 9.41
CA ALA A 463 18.01 -14.41 9.72
C ALA A 463 18.30 -14.60 11.22
N ALA A 464 17.35 -14.24 12.07
CA ALA A 464 17.38 -14.56 13.51
C ALA A 464 16.87 -15.97 13.81
N ASN A 465 16.67 -16.84 12.83
CA ASN A 465 16.17 -18.22 12.93
C ASN A 465 14.73 -18.33 13.49
N TYR A 466 13.84 -17.41 13.13
CA TYR A 466 12.40 -17.56 13.32
C TYR A 466 11.75 -18.07 12.03
N VAL A 467 10.79 -18.94 12.16
CA VAL A 467 9.78 -19.18 11.12
C VAL A 467 8.71 -18.10 11.26
N VAL A 468 8.31 -17.47 10.17
CA VAL A 468 7.25 -16.45 10.19
C VAL A 468 6.06 -16.97 9.40
N LEU A 469 4.93 -17.18 10.08
CA LEU A 469 3.65 -17.50 9.46
C LEU A 469 2.83 -16.23 9.26
N ARG A 470 2.37 -16.00 8.03
CA ARG A 470 1.50 -14.89 7.62
C ARG A 470 0.22 -15.45 7.01
N PRO A 471 -0.81 -15.75 7.81
CA PRO A 471 -2.08 -16.29 7.34
C PRO A 471 -2.90 -15.23 6.61
N ASN A 472 -3.78 -15.68 5.70
CA ASN A 472 -4.91 -14.93 5.16
C ASN A 472 -6.20 -15.58 5.69
N PRO A 473 -6.63 -15.24 6.92
CA PRO A 473 -7.82 -15.80 7.54
C PRO A 473 -9.10 -15.34 6.83
N ARG A 474 -10.24 -15.93 7.18
CA ARG A 474 -11.56 -15.39 6.77
C ARG A 474 -11.64 -13.88 7.08
N GLY A 475 -12.24 -13.13 6.18
CA GLY A 475 -12.20 -11.67 6.21
C GLY A 475 -11.20 -11.07 5.23
N SER A 476 -10.18 -11.83 4.78
CA SER A 476 -9.17 -11.37 3.84
C SER A 476 -9.72 -11.15 2.43
N SER A 477 -9.14 -10.17 1.71
CA SER A 477 -9.31 -9.98 0.27
C SER A 477 -8.53 -11.02 -0.53
N GLY A 478 -8.85 -11.15 -1.83
CA GLY A 478 -8.19 -12.08 -2.75
C GLY A 478 -8.87 -13.44 -2.89
N TYR A 479 -9.88 -13.72 -2.09
CA TYR A 479 -10.56 -15.01 -2.01
C TYR A 479 -12.06 -14.94 -2.34
N GLY A 480 -12.51 -13.79 -2.84
CA GLY A 480 -13.91 -13.54 -3.17
C GLY A 480 -14.71 -12.95 -2.01
N VAL A 481 -15.83 -12.31 -2.35
CA VAL A 481 -16.67 -11.56 -1.39
C VAL A 481 -17.19 -12.42 -0.25
N GLU A 482 -17.55 -13.68 -0.50
CA GLU A 482 -18.06 -14.61 0.53
C GLU A 482 -16.99 -14.91 1.59
N PHE A 483 -15.74 -15.07 1.19
CA PHE A 483 -14.63 -15.25 2.12
C PHE A 483 -14.33 -13.97 2.91
N ARG A 484 -14.38 -12.83 2.24
CA ARG A 484 -14.18 -11.51 2.86
C ARG A 484 -15.25 -11.18 3.89
N ARG A 485 -16.50 -11.61 3.67
CA ARG A 485 -17.62 -11.41 4.60
C ARG A 485 -17.72 -12.46 5.70
N ALA A 486 -16.92 -13.53 5.63
CA ALA A 486 -17.05 -14.67 6.53
C ALA A 486 -16.66 -14.39 8.00
N ASN A 487 -16.09 -13.23 8.31
CA ASN A 487 -15.82 -12.79 9.68
C ASN A 487 -16.82 -11.73 10.21
N ILE A 488 -17.88 -11.41 9.45
CA ILE A 488 -18.94 -10.51 9.94
C ILE A 488 -19.59 -11.14 11.18
N ASN A 489 -19.71 -10.34 12.25
CA ASN A 489 -20.19 -10.74 13.57
C ASN A 489 -19.42 -11.94 14.21
N ASP A 490 -18.16 -12.14 13.78
CA ASP A 490 -17.34 -13.32 14.21
C ASP A 490 -15.86 -12.98 14.52
N TRP A 491 -15.51 -11.69 14.60
CA TRP A 491 -14.14 -11.27 14.88
C TRP A 491 -13.58 -11.89 16.16
N GLY A 492 -12.37 -12.47 16.08
CA GLY A 492 -11.69 -13.11 17.21
C GLY A 492 -12.14 -14.54 17.48
N PHE A 493 -13.01 -15.13 16.65
CA PHE A 493 -13.49 -16.52 16.79
C PHE A 493 -13.13 -17.38 15.58
N GLY A 494 -13.81 -17.24 14.45
CA GLY A 494 -13.50 -18.03 13.28
C GLY A 494 -12.14 -17.70 12.67
N ASP A 495 -11.79 -16.42 12.62
CA ASP A 495 -10.45 -15.95 12.24
C ASP A 495 -9.35 -16.38 13.22
N TYR A 496 -9.64 -16.46 14.53
CA TYR A 496 -8.76 -17.10 15.52
C TYR A 496 -8.50 -18.57 15.18
N ASP A 497 -9.55 -19.35 14.90
CA ASP A 497 -9.41 -20.77 14.54
C ASP A 497 -8.62 -20.94 13.24
N ASP A 498 -8.77 -20.01 12.26
CA ASP A 498 -7.99 -19.97 11.04
C ASP A 498 -6.49 -19.75 11.31
N ASP A 499 -6.16 -18.74 12.12
CA ASP A 499 -4.79 -18.40 12.47
C ASP A 499 -4.08 -19.50 13.26
N ILE A 500 -4.76 -20.04 14.28
CA ILE A 500 -4.23 -21.11 15.14
C ILE A 500 -4.06 -22.41 14.36
N GLY A 501 -4.97 -22.70 13.44
CA GLY A 501 -4.85 -23.88 12.56
C GLY A 501 -3.55 -23.89 11.75
N GLY A 502 -3.11 -22.74 11.27
CA GLY A 502 -1.81 -22.61 10.59
C GLY A 502 -0.61 -22.82 11.52
N VAL A 503 -0.68 -22.34 12.76
CA VAL A 503 0.35 -22.60 13.79
C VAL A 503 0.42 -24.11 14.10
N ASP A 504 -0.73 -24.75 14.29
CA ASP A 504 -0.82 -26.17 14.60
C ASP A 504 -0.27 -27.04 13.47
N LEU A 505 -0.60 -26.71 12.20
CA LEU A 505 -0.01 -27.38 11.04
C LEU A 505 1.52 -27.34 11.04
N LEU A 506 2.12 -26.19 11.35
CA LEU A 506 3.59 -26.05 11.36
C LEU A 506 4.23 -26.79 12.55
N ILE A 507 3.53 -26.92 13.67
CA ILE A 507 3.98 -27.74 14.81
C ILE A 507 3.90 -29.23 14.44
N GLU A 508 2.79 -29.67 13.84
CA GLU A 508 2.58 -31.06 13.39
C GLU A 508 3.63 -31.48 12.36
N LYS A 509 3.93 -30.59 11.39
CA LYS A 509 5.00 -30.82 10.40
C LYS A 509 6.41 -30.77 10.99
N GLY A 510 6.59 -30.54 12.29
CA GLY A 510 7.90 -30.47 12.93
C GLY A 510 8.71 -29.21 12.58
N VAL A 511 8.10 -28.21 11.97
CA VAL A 511 8.74 -26.94 11.60
C VAL A 511 8.81 -25.99 12.80
N ALA A 512 7.72 -25.85 13.54
CA ALA A 512 7.61 -24.97 14.70
C ALA A 512 7.78 -25.72 16.02
N HIS A 513 8.44 -25.07 16.99
CA HIS A 513 8.52 -25.58 18.38
C HIS A 513 7.28 -25.13 19.15
N PRO A 514 6.49 -26.04 19.76
CA PRO A 514 5.22 -25.69 20.42
C PRO A 514 5.36 -24.72 21.59
N ASP A 515 6.51 -24.70 22.27
CA ASP A 515 6.78 -23.82 23.42
C ASP A 515 7.55 -22.56 23.07
N SER A 516 7.70 -22.23 21.78
CA SER A 516 8.49 -21.07 21.32
C SER A 516 7.71 -20.26 20.29
N LEU A 517 6.52 -19.77 20.70
CA LEU A 517 5.58 -19.08 19.82
C LEU A 517 5.52 -17.59 20.18
N GLY A 518 5.57 -16.71 19.20
CA GLY A 518 5.28 -15.30 19.27
C GLY A 518 4.12 -14.92 18.35
N VAL A 519 3.43 -13.83 18.66
CA VAL A 519 2.34 -13.29 17.83
C VAL A 519 2.47 -11.78 17.69
N CYS A 520 2.23 -11.24 16.49
CA CYS A 520 2.22 -9.81 16.22
C CYS A 520 1.25 -9.45 15.10
N GLY A 521 0.79 -8.21 15.11
CA GLY A 521 -0.05 -7.66 14.09
C GLY A 521 -0.27 -6.15 14.29
N TRP A 522 -0.68 -5.46 13.23
CA TRP A 522 -0.98 -4.03 13.21
C TRP A 522 -2.45 -3.80 12.85
N SER A 523 -3.09 -2.78 13.44
CA SER A 523 -4.49 -2.45 13.16
C SER A 523 -5.41 -3.62 13.53
N TYR A 524 -6.17 -4.17 12.59
CA TYR A 524 -6.91 -5.42 12.81
C TYR A 524 -6.00 -6.58 13.22
N GLY A 525 -4.78 -6.68 12.68
CA GLY A 525 -3.80 -7.66 13.17
C GLY A 525 -3.38 -7.42 14.62
N GLY A 526 -3.35 -6.15 15.06
CA GLY A 526 -3.19 -5.77 16.48
C GLY A 526 -4.40 -6.14 17.32
N PHE A 527 -5.62 -6.00 16.80
CA PHE A 527 -6.83 -6.55 17.41
C PHE A 527 -6.69 -8.06 17.61
N MET A 528 -6.41 -8.80 16.55
CA MET A 528 -6.25 -10.26 16.63
C MET A 528 -5.15 -10.68 17.60
N THR A 529 -3.99 -10.00 17.58
CA THR A 529 -2.90 -10.26 18.52
C THR A 529 -3.36 -10.08 19.97
N SER A 530 -4.04 -8.95 20.28
CA SER A 530 -4.56 -8.67 21.63
C SER A 530 -5.63 -9.69 22.03
N PHE A 531 -6.50 -10.09 21.10
CA PHE A 531 -7.57 -11.04 21.36
C PHE A 531 -7.04 -12.47 21.57
N ILE A 532 -6.07 -12.92 20.75
CA ILE A 532 -5.43 -14.24 20.86
C ILE A 532 -4.83 -14.45 22.26
N ILE A 533 -4.11 -13.48 22.80
CA ILE A 533 -3.50 -13.62 24.12
C ILE A 533 -4.51 -13.63 25.28
N THR A 534 -5.76 -13.21 25.05
CA THR A 534 -6.84 -13.40 26.03
C THR A 534 -7.43 -14.81 25.97
N ARG A 535 -7.26 -15.55 24.85
CA ARG A 535 -7.86 -16.84 24.63
C ARG A 535 -6.92 -18.02 24.88
N THR A 536 -5.61 -17.82 24.77
CA THR A 536 -4.63 -18.89 24.95
C THR A 536 -3.34 -18.38 25.59
N LYS A 537 -2.67 -19.27 26.33
CA LYS A 537 -1.36 -19.02 26.98
C LYS A 537 -0.19 -19.63 26.18
N ARG A 538 -0.42 -20.10 24.96
CA ARG A 538 0.61 -20.75 24.11
C ARG A 538 1.73 -19.78 23.70
N PHE A 539 1.41 -18.51 23.51
CA PHE A 539 2.37 -17.51 23.05
C PHE A 539 3.21 -16.98 24.19
N LYS A 540 4.54 -16.96 23.99
CA LYS A 540 5.53 -16.50 24.97
C LYS A 540 5.77 -14.99 24.90
N ALA A 541 5.43 -14.37 23.78
CA ALA A 541 5.52 -12.93 23.56
C ALA A 541 4.47 -12.47 22.54
N ALA A 542 3.98 -11.23 22.70
CA ALA A 542 3.07 -10.59 21.79
C ALA A 542 3.55 -9.17 21.43
N SER A 543 3.24 -8.70 20.21
CA SER A 543 3.42 -7.30 19.82
C SER A 543 2.15 -6.77 19.17
N VAL A 544 1.44 -5.88 19.88
CA VAL A 544 0.19 -5.24 19.47
C VAL A 544 0.50 -3.88 18.86
N GLY A 545 0.46 -3.78 17.54
CA GLY A 545 0.67 -2.53 16.82
C GLY A 545 -0.67 -1.84 16.52
N ALA A 546 -0.89 -0.61 16.97
CA ALA A 546 -2.10 0.19 16.74
C ALA A 546 -3.39 -0.68 16.75
N GLY A 547 -3.50 -1.57 17.75
CA GLY A 547 -4.56 -2.58 17.81
C GLY A 547 -5.87 -2.02 18.35
N VAL A 548 -7.00 -2.46 17.78
CA VAL A 548 -8.34 -2.17 18.29
C VAL A 548 -8.63 -3.10 19.46
N THR A 549 -8.50 -2.63 20.67
CA THR A 549 -8.59 -3.49 21.87
C THR A 549 -9.92 -3.39 22.60
N ASN A 550 -10.64 -2.28 22.37
CA ASN A 550 -11.98 -2.00 22.93
C ASN A 550 -12.88 -1.48 21.80
N LEU A 551 -13.73 -2.34 21.26
CA LEU A 551 -14.59 -2.01 20.13
C LEU A 551 -15.58 -0.87 20.43
N MET A 552 -16.00 -0.71 21.69
CA MET A 552 -16.93 0.34 22.08
C MET A 552 -16.29 1.73 22.00
N SER A 553 -15.14 1.92 22.68
CA SER A 553 -14.43 3.20 22.67
C SER A 553 -13.83 3.50 21.29
N PHE A 554 -13.43 2.48 20.54
CA PHE A 554 -13.00 2.64 19.14
C PHE A 554 -14.12 3.25 18.28
N THR A 555 -15.34 2.72 18.32
CA THR A 555 -16.48 3.25 17.54
C THR A 555 -16.74 4.72 17.84
N GLY A 556 -16.59 5.13 19.11
CA GLY A 556 -16.83 6.51 19.53
C GLY A 556 -15.68 7.48 19.28
N THR A 557 -14.47 7.01 18.91
CA THR A 557 -13.27 7.86 18.85
C THR A 557 -12.50 7.80 17.54
N ALA A 558 -12.77 6.79 16.70
CA ALA A 558 -12.10 6.62 15.39
C ALA A 558 -12.66 7.58 14.33
N ASP A 559 -11.87 7.87 13.29
CA ASP A 559 -12.29 8.64 12.11
C ASP A 559 -13.25 7.87 11.18
N ILE A 560 -13.57 6.60 11.53
CA ILE A 560 -14.49 5.70 10.82
C ILE A 560 -15.57 5.12 11.76
N PRO A 561 -16.41 5.94 12.38
CA PRO A 561 -17.41 5.47 13.36
C PRO A 561 -18.45 4.49 12.76
N GLY A 562 -18.67 4.49 11.45
CA GLY A 562 -19.54 3.56 10.74
C GLY A 562 -18.94 2.17 10.49
N PHE A 563 -17.66 1.96 10.76
CA PHE A 563 -16.96 0.74 10.41
C PHE A 563 -17.45 -0.50 11.21
N LEU A 564 -17.41 -0.44 12.53
CA LEU A 564 -17.86 -1.57 13.36
C LEU A 564 -19.37 -1.81 13.31
N PRO A 565 -20.24 -0.79 13.24
CA PRO A 565 -21.66 -1.02 13.03
C PRO A 565 -21.99 -1.85 11.78
N ASP A 566 -21.22 -1.72 10.71
CA ASP A 566 -21.36 -2.56 9.51
C ASP A 566 -21.00 -4.04 9.78
N TYR A 567 -19.98 -4.30 10.61
CA TYR A 567 -19.56 -5.67 10.95
C TYR A 567 -20.43 -6.31 12.03
N PHE A 568 -21.06 -5.53 12.93
CA PHE A 568 -21.83 -6.05 14.07
C PHE A 568 -23.31 -5.67 14.03
N PHE A 569 -23.80 -5.22 12.87
CA PHE A 569 -25.22 -4.90 12.60
C PHE A 569 -25.87 -3.98 13.65
N GLY A 570 -25.19 -2.90 14.03
CA GLY A 570 -25.71 -1.90 14.95
C GLY A 570 -24.64 -1.20 15.75
N GLN A 571 -25.06 -0.15 16.43
CA GLN A 571 -24.19 0.65 17.29
C GLN A 571 -23.89 -0.07 18.61
N PRO A 572 -22.84 0.35 19.36
CA PRO A 572 -22.55 -0.26 20.67
C PRO A 572 -23.73 -0.27 21.64
N TRP A 573 -24.58 0.75 21.63
CA TRP A 573 -25.75 0.84 22.50
C TRP A 573 -26.92 -0.05 22.03
N ASP A 574 -26.93 -0.50 20.77
CA ASP A 574 -27.92 -1.43 20.24
C ASP A 574 -27.50 -2.89 20.44
N ASN A 575 -26.18 -3.18 20.43
CA ASN A 575 -25.62 -4.53 20.50
C ASN A 575 -24.44 -4.65 21.47
N LEU A 576 -24.60 -4.17 22.70
CA LEU A 576 -23.57 -4.10 23.72
C LEU A 576 -22.85 -5.44 23.96
N ALA A 577 -23.62 -6.53 23.99
CA ALA A 577 -23.08 -7.86 24.26
C ALA A 577 -22.06 -8.32 23.19
N ALA A 578 -22.32 -8.02 21.90
CA ALA A 578 -21.39 -8.34 20.82
C ALA A 578 -20.09 -7.53 20.97
N TYR A 579 -20.21 -6.21 21.22
CA TYR A 579 -19.04 -5.35 21.41
C TYR A 579 -18.16 -5.79 22.58
N GLN A 580 -18.76 -6.18 23.70
CA GLN A 580 -18.02 -6.70 24.87
C GLN A 580 -17.37 -8.07 24.56
N LYS A 581 -18.12 -8.98 23.96
CA LYS A 581 -17.65 -10.34 23.62
C LYS A 581 -16.41 -10.32 22.74
N HIS A 582 -16.39 -9.42 21.74
CA HIS A 582 -15.35 -9.30 20.72
C HIS A 582 -14.22 -8.33 21.09
N SER A 583 -14.23 -7.69 22.25
CA SER A 583 -13.17 -6.79 22.71
C SER A 583 -12.17 -7.51 23.62
N ALA A 584 -10.87 -7.42 23.29
CA ALA A 584 -9.80 -7.96 24.14
C ALA A 584 -9.83 -7.35 25.56
N MET A 585 -10.17 -6.06 25.65
CA MET A 585 -10.23 -5.32 26.92
C MET A 585 -11.16 -5.94 27.95
N PHE A 586 -12.31 -6.49 27.53
CA PHE A 586 -13.25 -7.14 28.44
C PHE A 586 -12.89 -8.60 28.76
N ASN A 587 -11.91 -9.16 28.04
CA ASN A 587 -11.46 -10.55 28.19
C ASN A 587 -10.03 -10.63 28.77
N VAL A 588 -9.49 -9.53 29.32
CA VAL A 588 -8.08 -9.42 29.73
C VAL A 588 -7.74 -10.17 31.00
N LYS A 589 -8.74 -10.63 31.78
CA LYS A 589 -8.53 -11.30 33.07
C LYS A 589 -7.68 -12.56 32.92
N GLY A 590 -6.54 -12.61 33.62
CA GLY A 590 -5.61 -13.74 33.66
C GLY A 590 -4.64 -13.80 32.45
N VAL A 591 -4.57 -12.77 31.64
CA VAL A 591 -3.53 -12.62 30.60
C VAL A 591 -2.17 -12.48 31.27
N SER A 592 -1.21 -13.29 30.83
CA SER A 592 0.16 -13.30 31.36
C SER A 592 1.23 -13.22 30.25
N THR A 593 0.82 -13.19 28.98
CA THR A 593 1.76 -13.12 27.86
C THR A 593 2.44 -11.75 27.80
N PRO A 594 3.79 -11.68 27.92
CA PRO A 594 4.55 -10.43 27.79
C PRO A 594 4.19 -9.70 26.50
N THR A 595 3.76 -8.44 26.60
CA THR A 595 3.16 -7.70 25.49
C THR A 595 3.85 -6.37 25.22
N LEU A 596 4.35 -6.18 23.98
CA LEU A 596 4.85 -4.91 23.46
C LEU A 596 3.70 -4.22 22.70
N ILE A 597 3.34 -3.00 23.10
CA ILE A 597 2.32 -2.20 22.43
C ILE A 597 3.03 -1.05 21.70
N LEU A 598 2.77 -0.90 20.40
CA LEU A 598 3.38 0.11 19.53
C LEU A 598 2.27 0.97 18.93
N HIS A 599 2.32 2.31 19.09
CA HIS A 599 1.21 3.15 18.66
C HIS A 599 1.67 4.54 18.18
N GLY A 600 1.01 5.07 17.12
CA GLY A 600 1.22 6.44 16.66
C GLY A 600 0.49 7.46 17.54
N GLU A 601 1.17 8.57 17.86
CA GLU A 601 0.56 9.67 18.66
C GLU A 601 -0.63 10.31 17.96
N LYS A 602 -0.55 10.45 16.64
CA LYS A 602 -1.55 11.12 15.79
C LYS A 602 -2.46 10.14 15.04
N ASP A 603 -2.62 8.95 15.56
CA ASP A 603 -3.46 7.93 14.97
C ASP A 603 -4.94 8.25 15.21
N LEU A 604 -5.63 8.67 14.13
CA LEU A 604 -7.07 8.95 14.14
C LEU A 604 -7.87 7.70 13.72
N ARG A 605 -7.25 6.74 13.01
CA ARG A 605 -7.90 5.52 12.55
C ARG A 605 -8.13 4.55 13.70
N VAL A 606 -7.07 4.28 14.47
CA VAL A 606 -7.11 3.54 15.73
C VAL A 606 -6.53 4.47 16.80
N PRO A 607 -7.38 5.21 17.52
CA PRO A 607 -6.91 6.22 18.46
C PRO A 607 -5.95 5.65 19.53
N LEU A 608 -4.95 6.43 19.91
CA LEU A 608 -3.92 6.05 20.89
C LEU A 608 -4.51 5.51 22.21
N SER A 609 -5.73 5.97 22.55
CA SER A 609 -6.47 5.48 23.73
C SER A 609 -6.64 3.95 23.73
N GLN A 610 -6.78 3.32 22.56
CA GLN A 610 -6.88 1.86 22.45
C GLN A 610 -5.64 1.14 23.02
N GLY A 611 -4.44 1.64 22.67
CA GLY A 611 -3.18 1.15 23.23
C GLY A 611 -3.04 1.44 24.71
N GLN A 612 -3.48 2.63 25.18
CA GLN A 612 -3.42 3.04 26.58
C GLN A 612 -4.36 2.22 27.48
N GLU A 613 -5.61 1.98 27.03
CA GLU A 613 -6.57 1.15 27.76
C GLU A 613 -6.01 -0.26 27.95
N PHE A 614 -5.50 -0.89 26.90
CA PHE A 614 -4.97 -2.25 26.98
C PHE A 614 -3.68 -2.34 27.79
N TYR A 615 -2.79 -1.36 27.67
CA TYR A 615 -1.59 -1.24 28.52
C TYR A 615 -1.94 -1.21 29.99
N ASN A 616 -2.87 -0.33 30.40
CA ASN A 616 -3.29 -0.22 31.79
C ASN A 616 -3.95 -1.51 32.30
N ALA A 617 -4.79 -2.14 31.46
CA ALA A 617 -5.43 -3.40 31.81
C ALA A 617 -4.42 -4.52 32.06
N LEU A 618 -3.42 -4.69 31.15
CA LEU A 618 -2.35 -5.68 31.33
C LEU A 618 -1.49 -5.42 32.58
N LYS A 619 -1.19 -4.14 32.88
CA LYS A 619 -0.49 -3.78 34.13
C LYS A 619 -1.27 -4.22 35.36
N GLN A 620 -2.59 -4.05 35.38
CA GLN A 620 -3.44 -4.50 36.49
C GLN A 620 -3.48 -6.04 36.66
N GLN A 621 -3.16 -6.76 35.57
CA GLN A 621 -2.99 -8.23 35.62
C GLN A 621 -1.57 -8.66 36.00
N ASN A 622 -0.66 -7.73 36.36
CA ASN A 622 0.77 -7.96 36.57
C ASN A 622 1.48 -8.60 35.35
N CYS A 623 0.96 -8.38 34.15
CA CYS A 623 1.57 -8.86 32.93
C CYS A 623 2.77 -7.97 32.54
N PRO A 624 3.92 -8.53 32.14
CA PRO A 624 5.01 -7.74 31.58
C PRO A 624 4.54 -7.01 30.33
N VAL A 625 4.49 -5.67 30.36
CA VAL A 625 3.97 -4.87 29.26
C VAL A 625 4.78 -3.59 29.08
N GLN A 626 5.01 -3.22 27.81
CA GLN A 626 5.60 -1.95 27.43
C GLN A 626 4.71 -1.28 26.38
N LEU A 627 4.41 0.02 26.55
CA LEU A 627 3.77 0.86 25.54
C LEU A 627 4.81 1.85 24.99
N VAL A 628 4.99 1.84 23.65
CA VAL A 628 5.84 2.79 22.94
C VAL A 628 4.96 3.66 22.06
N VAL A 629 5.02 4.98 22.26
CA VAL A 629 4.27 5.97 21.50
C VAL A 629 5.23 6.69 20.54
N TYR A 630 4.89 6.70 19.25
CA TYR A 630 5.68 7.37 18.21
C TYR A 630 5.12 8.76 17.96
N PRO A 631 5.85 9.84 18.32
CA PRO A 631 5.40 11.22 18.11
C PRO A 631 5.10 11.51 16.62
N ARG A 632 4.14 12.37 16.33
CA ARG A 632 3.77 12.80 14.96
C ARG A 632 3.25 11.69 14.03
N THR A 633 3.27 10.45 14.48
CA THR A 633 2.97 9.27 13.65
C THR A 633 1.46 9.06 13.55
N PRO A 634 0.89 9.00 12.32
CA PRO A 634 -0.48 8.58 12.08
C PRO A 634 -0.62 7.07 12.20
N HIS A 635 -1.70 6.49 11.68
CA HIS A 635 -1.98 5.05 11.74
C HIS A 635 -0.86 4.16 11.18
N GLY A 636 -0.16 4.59 10.14
CA GLY A 636 1.01 3.91 9.57
C GLY A 636 2.28 4.70 9.81
N PRO A 637 3.34 4.12 10.42
CA PRO A 637 4.63 4.79 10.57
C PRO A 637 5.21 5.21 9.22
N GLN A 638 5.53 6.49 9.08
CA GLN A 638 6.05 7.08 7.84
C GLN A 638 7.55 7.42 7.95
N GLU A 639 8.03 7.71 9.14
CA GLU A 639 9.43 8.06 9.37
C GLU A 639 10.31 6.80 9.40
N PRO A 640 11.36 6.72 8.54
CA PRO A 640 12.20 5.53 8.47
C PRO A 640 12.92 5.20 9.78
N LYS A 641 13.29 6.19 10.61
CA LYS A 641 13.86 5.94 11.95
C LYS A 641 12.87 5.26 12.87
N PHE A 642 11.58 5.59 12.79
CA PHE A 642 10.55 4.91 13.58
C PHE A 642 10.30 3.49 13.08
N ILE A 643 10.29 3.28 11.77
CA ILE A 643 10.19 1.92 11.19
C ILE A 643 11.36 1.04 11.65
N LEU A 644 12.57 1.60 11.68
CA LEU A 644 13.76 0.92 12.17
C LEU A 644 13.66 0.58 13.67
N ASP A 645 13.23 1.54 14.51
CA ASP A 645 13.04 1.32 15.94
C ASP A 645 11.98 0.25 16.24
N ILE A 646 10.85 0.27 15.50
CA ILE A 646 9.81 -0.76 15.58
C ILE A 646 10.39 -2.15 15.28
N GLY A 647 11.15 -2.27 14.19
CA GLY A 647 11.77 -3.54 13.81
C GLY A 647 12.75 -4.09 14.85
N ASN A 648 13.58 -3.23 15.43
CA ASN A 648 14.52 -3.58 16.47
C ASN A 648 13.82 -3.99 17.76
N ARG A 649 12.83 -3.20 18.24
CA ARG A 649 12.06 -3.53 19.45
C ARG A 649 11.32 -4.86 19.32
N LEU A 650 10.75 -5.13 18.15
CA LEU A 650 10.05 -6.39 17.88
C LEU A 650 11.00 -7.59 18.01
N LEU A 651 12.18 -7.52 17.38
CA LEU A 651 13.21 -8.57 17.47
C LEU A 651 13.70 -8.77 18.91
N ASP A 652 14.05 -7.67 19.61
CA ASP A 652 14.54 -7.72 20.97
C ASP A 652 13.49 -8.30 21.92
N TRP A 653 12.20 -7.93 21.76
CA TRP A 653 11.09 -8.45 22.57
C TRP A 653 10.91 -9.96 22.38
N PHE A 654 10.95 -10.44 21.13
CA PHE A 654 10.82 -11.86 20.85
C PHE A 654 12.07 -12.64 21.29
N ASP A 655 13.27 -12.13 21.09
CA ASP A 655 14.49 -12.77 21.57
C ASP A 655 14.52 -12.85 23.12
N LEU A 656 14.04 -11.83 23.82
CA LEU A 656 13.96 -11.83 25.29
C LEU A 656 12.99 -12.89 25.81
N TYR A 657 11.74 -12.90 25.34
CA TYR A 657 10.67 -13.71 25.95
C TYR A 657 10.48 -15.09 25.30
N ILE A 658 10.89 -15.29 24.05
CA ILE A 658 10.78 -16.59 23.38
C ILE A 658 12.06 -17.40 23.54
N ARG A 659 13.24 -16.76 23.54
CA ARG A 659 14.55 -17.44 23.56
C ARG A 659 15.30 -17.31 24.87
N GLY A 660 14.85 -16.48 25.80
CA GLY A 660 15.55 -16.19 27.06
C GLY A 660 16.89 -15.48 26.86
N LYS A 661 17.11 -14.84 25.70
CA LYS A 661 18.31 -14.04 25.48
C LYS A 661 18.16 -12.69 26.16
N ASN A 662 19.02 -12.40 27.13
CA ASN A 662 19.12 -11.06 27.68
C ASN A 662 19.52 -10.09 26.56
N GLY A 663 18.60 -9.24 26.13
CA GLY A 663 18.86 -8.19 25.17
C GLY A 663 20.03 -7.33 25.65
N GLY A 664 21.12 -7.32 24.89
CA GLY A 664 22.26 -6.48 25.17
C GLY A 664 21.85 -5.01 25.07
N LYS A 665 21.94 -4.30 26.19
CA LYS A 665 21.79 -2.86 26.39
C LYS A 665 20.39 -2.28 26.17
N LYS A 666 19.80 -1.88 27.30
CA LYS A 666 18.79 -0.82 27.36
C LYS A 666 19.33 0.40 26.60
N THR A 667 18.76 0.71 25.45
CA THR A 667 18.88 2.06 24.89
C THR A 667 18.06 2.97 25.79
N SER A 668 18.76 3.81 26.52
CA SER A 668 18.23 4.92 27.30
C SER A 668 17.56 5.95 26.39
#